data_2b2a67be60571b2c7565d52c63986644
#
_entry.id   2b2a67be60571b2c7565d52c63986644
#
_cell.length_a   1.000
_cell.length_b   1.000
_cell.length_c   1.000
_cell.angle_alpha   90.00
_cell.angle_beta   90.00
_cell.angle_gamma   90.00
#
_symmetry.space_group_name_H-M   'P 1'
#
loop_
_entity.id
_entity.type
_entity.pdbx_description
1 polymer ?
#
loop_
_entity_poly.entity_id
_entity_poly.type
_entity_poly.pdbx_seq_one_letter_code
_entity_poly.pdbx_strand_id
1 'polypeptide(L)'
;MASGVTNRNPAFWRQSPFMRTLQTLLFIFLLSPAVLSQNKPLHGIDTSDLDRKVDPCTDFSEFANGTWRAKNPIPASMDRWSKRWQAGETSKGQLKDILEALPAKRAKGSTEQIVGDFYGACMDESRINARGIEPLKPWFAKIDAAKDVAALQPLMAEMHDIQVVVPFVLSSQQDFHKPTQVLADIGANGFNMPDRDYYLKPDDRFREAREKYLDHIAKMFKLVGWDDKSSAAAAQTVMTMETKFAEVSLDRVVLRDPSATDHNSTFAQLHALAPHFDWAEYFRHKQLPQDVDMNVDQPKFMEEFDRQLQQTSLADWKVYLKWNLLNSAAEALPAPIEREDFEFNGKYLSGTSEMKPRWKRCTEQTDRYLGEALGKKYVEKYFPPEAKARMQEMVRNLLMAMRDDILTRPWMSDETKERAMAKIATFNPKIGYPDKWKDYSKVDIRRDVFFETNLASRQFVVEDDRETIGKPVDRGRWGMTPPTSNAYYNPLLNEVVFPAGILQPPAFYVSATDAVNYGAIGVVIGHEISHGFDDQGAQFDYLGRLRNWWSDNDLKQFHERGACVASQFDNYFIEPGIHHNGKLVLGESIGDLGGAKVAFLAYQKSLEGKPRPANIDGFTPEQQFFIAWGQFRGDAIRPEQQRLMVQTDPHPIAKYRVIGPLSNLPEFQKAFQCRPDSPMVRPPDKICEVW
;
A
#
# COMPACT_ATOMS: atom_id res chain seq x y z
N MET A 1 64.71 -42.01 19.52
CA MET A 1 64.62 -43.40 20.02
C MET A 1 63.44 -43.95 19.27
N ALA A 2 63.67 -44.58 18.16
CA ALA A 2 63.84 -45.99 18.02
C ALA A 2 62.48 -46.68 18.27
N SER A 3 61.91 -47.33 17.44
CA SER A 3 62.09 -48.31 16.34
C SER A 3 60.81 -49.16 16.38
N GLY A 4 60.22 -49.68 15.38
CA GLY A 4 60.58 -50.38 14.20
C GLY A 4 59.39 -51.25 13.84
N VAL A 5 58.98 -51.31 12.56
CA VAL A 5 59.32 -52.38 11.61
C VAL A 5 58.70 -53.73 12.00
N THR A 6 57.90 -54.41 11.21
CA THR A 6 57.93 -54.97 9.86
C THR A 6 56.62 -55.73 9.59
N ASN A 7 56.04 -55.63 8.41
CA ASN A 7 56.18 -56.47 7.21
C ASN A 7 55.65 -57.94 7.32
N ARG A 8 54.64 -58.32 6.53
CA ARG A 8 54.75 -59.19 5.32
C ARG A 8 53.42 -59.81 4.90
N ASN A 9 53.08 -59.56 3.66
CA ASN A 9 52.39 -60.47 2.76
C ASN A 9 53.21 -61.79 2.56
N PRO A 10 52.76 -62.87 1.97
CA PRO A 10 51.85 -62.98 0.80
C PRO A 10 51.09 -64.35 0.62
N ALA A 11 50.18 -64.36 -0.30
CA ALA A 11 50.04 -65.25 -1.46
C ALA A 11 49.44 -66.67 -1.44
N PHE A 12 48.59 -66.84 -2.37
CA PHE A 12 48.46 -67.87 -3.40
C PHE A 12 47.54 -69.10 -3.22
N TRP A 13 46.85 -69.35 -4.34
CA TRP A 13 46.40 -70.57 -5.04
C TRP A 13 45.00 -71.09 -4.71
N ARG A 14 44.17 -71.51 -5.62
CA ARG A 14 44.04 -71.77 -7.08
C ARG A 14 42.58 -72.22 -7.32
N GLN A 15 42.07 -71.78 -8.46
CA GLN A 15 41.30 -72.48 -9.53
C GLN A 15 40.24 -73.56 -9.20
N SER A 16 38.95 -73.31 -9.48
CA SER A 16 38.10 -73.78 -10.61
C SER A 16 37.58 -75.26 -10.54
N PRO A 17 36.57 -75.69 -11.34
CA PRO A 17 35.43 -75.07 -11.96
C PRO A 17 34.08 -75.87 -11.76
N PHE A 18 33.06 -75.53 -12.56
CA PHE A 18 31.82 -76.29 -12.93
C PHE A 18 30.55 -75.94 -12.08
N MET A 19 29.54 -75.44 -12.61
CA MET A 19 28.60 -75.67 -13.67
C MET A 19 27.45 -74.63 -13.66
N ARG A 20 27.08 -74.26 -14.82
CA ARG A 20 25.93 -73.51 -15.29
C ARG A 20 24.63 -73.72 -14.52
N THR A 21 23.94 -72.65 -14.12
CA THR A 21 22.50 -72.52 -14.41
C THR A 21 22.17 -71.04 -14.65
N LEU A 22 21.68 -70.81 -15.83
CA LEU A 22 21.18 -69.52 -16.37
C LEU A 22 19.86 -69.21 -15.65
N GLN A 23 19.85 -68.15 -14.81
CA GLN A 23 18.59 -67.47 -14.44
C GLN A 23 18.70 -66.03 -14.83
N THR A 24 18.08 -65.72 -15.95
CA THR A 24 17.92 -64.37 -16.50
C THR A 24 16.92 -63.63 -15.59
N LEU A 25 17.42 -62.81 -14.67
CA LEU A 25 16.61 -61.83 -13.96
C LEU A 25 16.46 -60.61 -14.87
N LEU A 26 15.26 -60.53 -15.49
CA LEU A 26 14.80 -59.38 -16.25
C LEU A 26 14.55 -58.23 -15.26
N PHE A 27 15.52 -57.33 -15.12
CA PHE A 27 15.31 -56.02 -14.48
C PHE A 27 14.46 -55.18 -15.45
N ILE A 28 13.15 -55.17 -15.23
CA ILE A 28 12.24 -54.18 -15.83
C ILE A 28 12.53 -52.85 -15.12
N PHE A 29 13.36 -52.04 -15.77
CA PHE A 29 13.40 -50.59 -15.50
C PHE A 29 12.02 -50.02 -15.86
N LEU A 30 11.15 -49.84 -14.84
CA LEU A 30 10.02 -48.95 -14.93
C LEU A 30 10.58 -47.52 -15.12
N LEU A 31 10.78 -47.17 -16.38
CA LEU A 31 10.88 -45.78 -16.81
C LEU A 31 9.52 -45.14 -16.45
N SER A 32 9.41 -44.59 -15.25
CA SER A 32 8.38 -43.57 -14.98
C SER A 32 8.58 -42.50 -16.07
N PRO A 33 7.57 -42.19 -16.88
CA PRO A 33 7.66 -41.02 -17.72
C PRO A 33 7.80 -39.84 -16.76
N ALA A 34 9.00 -39.28 -16.65
CA ALA A 34 9.17 -37.93 -16.21
C ALA A 34 8.26 -37.10 -17.12
N VAL A 35 7.13 -36.67 -16.60
CA VAL A 35 6.33 -35.63 -17.22
C VAL A 35 7.25 -34.41 -17.27
N LEU A 36 8.00 -34.28 -18.36
CA LEU A 36 8.56 -33.01 -18.76
C LEU A 36 7.36 -32.09 -18.93
N SER A 37 7.03 -31.40 -17.87
CA SER A 37 6.26 -30.16 -17.95
C SER A 37 7.04 -29.34 -18.96
N GLN A 38 6.63 -29.36 -20.20
CA GLN A 38 7.06 -28.39 -21.19
C GLN A 38 6.65 -27.05 -20.61
N ASN A 39 7.60 -26.32 -20.04
CA ASN A 39 7.44 -24.90 -19.78
C ASN A 39 7.15 -24.27 -21.15
N LYS A 40 5.85 -24.19 -21.50
CA LYS A 40 5.41 -23.31 -22.58
C LYS A 40 6.00 -21.93 -22.26
N PRO A 41 6.64 -21.27 -23.22
CA PRO A 41 7.10 -19.91 -23.00
C PRO A 41 5.92 -19.13 -22.47
N LEU A 42 6.07 -18.52 -21.28
CA LEU A 42 5.01 -17.74 -20.64
C LEU A 42 4.79 -16.50 -21.52
N HIS A 43 3.74 -16.50 -22.32
CA HIS A 43 3.38 -15.34 -23.14
C HIS A 43 2.76 -14.20 -22.30
N GLY A 44 2.63 -14.43 -20.97
CA GLY A 44 2.20 -13.46 -19.97
C GLY A 44 0.71 -13.51 -19.61
N ILE A 45 -0.15 -14.15 -20.41
CA ILE A 45 -1.50 -14.54 -20.03
C ILE A 45 -1.56 -16.05 -19.81
N ASP A 46 -2.38 -16.47 -18.85
CA ASP A 46 -2.62 -17.89 -18.59
C ASP A 46 -4.04 -18.27 -19.00
N THR A 47 -4.15 -19.00 -20.10
CA THR A 47 -5.46 -19.41 -20.63
C THR A 47 -6.15 -20.46 -19.76
N SER A 48 -5.45 -21.10 -18.83
CA SER A 48 -6.04 -22.05 -17.86
C SER A 48 -6.77 -21.36 -16.72
N ASP A 49 -6.62 -20.04 -16.59
CA ASP A 49 -7.32 -19.22 -15.59
C ASP A 49 -8.69 -18.79 -16.05
N LEU A 50 -8.91 -18.80 -17.37
CA LEU A 50 -10.13 -18.33 -17.98
C LEU A 50 -11.32 -19.25 -17.67
N ASP A 51 -12.44 -18.68 -17.28
CA ASP A 51 -13.70 -19.40 -17.28
C ASP A 51 -14.37 -19.25 -18.65
N ARG A 52 -14.11 -20.20 -19.54
CA ARG A 52 -14.64 -20.21 -20.92
C ARG A 52 -16.17 -20.46 -21.00
N LYS A 53 -16.84 -20.72 -19.87
CA LYS A 53 -18.31 -20.82 -19.81
C LYS A 53 -18.97 -19.46 -19.67
N VAL A 54 -18.22 -18.45 -19.24
CA VAL A 54 -18.67 -17.08 -19.10
C VAL A 54 -18.37 -16.32 -20.39
N ASP A 55 -19.39 -15.64 -20.92
CA ASP A 55 -19.20 -14.74 -22.04
C ASP A 55 -18.44 -13.49 -21.60
N PRO A 56 -17.30 -13.14 -22.24
CA PRO A 56 -16.52 -11.94 -21.91
C PRO A 56 -17.33 -10.64 -22.02
N CYS A 57 -18.38 -10.63 -22.83
CA CYS A 57 -19.29 -9.49 -22.97
C CYS A 57 -20.38 -9.42 -21.87
N THR A 58 -20.45 -10.44 -21.00
CA THR A 58 -21.36 -10.48 -19.85
C THR A 58 -20.65 -10.13 -18.54
N ASP A 59 -19.57 -10.83 -18.20
CA ASP A 59 -18.74 -10.56 -17.03
C ASP A 59 -17.27 -10.85 -17.35
N PHE A 60 -16.56 -9.82 -17.78
CA PHE A 60 -15.16 -9.97 -18.18
C PHE A 60 -14.23 -10.30 -17.00
N SER A 61 -14.54 -9.85 -15.80
CA SER A 61 -13.75 -10.20 -14.61
C SER A 61 -13.83 -11.69 -14.28
N GLU A 62 -15.03 -12.27 -14.42
CA GLU A 62 -15.23 -13.70 -14.22
C GLU A 62 -14.66 -14.53 -15.39
N PHE A 63 -14.85 -14.08 -16.63
CA PHE A 63 -14.21 -14.69 -17.79
C PHE A 63 -12.69 -14.80 -17.63
N ALA A 64 -12.03 -13.71 -17.22
CA ALA A 64 -10.57 -13.64 -17.11
C ALA A 64 -9.99 -14.46 -15.97
N ASN A 65 -10.73 -14.69 -14.87
CA ASN A 65 -10.18 -15.22 -13.61
C ASN A 65 -11.02 -16.34 -12.96
N GLY A 66 -12.21 -16.66 -13.44
CA GLY A 66 -13.15 -17.56 -12.74
C GLY A 66 -12.56 -18.93 -12.45
N THR A 67 -11.86 -19.54 -13.41
CA THR A 67 -11.20 -20.83 -13.22
C THR A 67 -10.04 -20.75 -12.23
N TRP A 68 -9.27 -19.66 -12.26
CA TRP A 68 -8.18 -19.45 -11.29
C TRP A 68 -8.75 -19.30 -9.87
N ARG A 69 -9.74 -18.44 -9.67
CA ARG A 69 -10.36 -18.21 -8.36
C ARG A 69 -10.97 -19.48 -7.76
N ALA A 70 -11.63 -20.30 -8.59
CA ALA A 70 -12.19 -21.57 -8.15
C ALA A 70 -11.15 -22.57 -7.65
N LYS A 71 -9.92 -22.53 -8.21
CA LYS A 71 -8.82 -23.41 -7.82
C LYS A 71 -7.94 -22.84 -6.71
N ASN A 72 -8.01 -21.54 -6.45
CA ASN A 72 -7.13 -20.82 -5.53
C ASN A 72 -7.97 -20.02 -4.52
N PRO A 73 -8.56 -20.67 -3.51
CA PRO A 73 -9.31 -19.98 -2.47
C PRO A 73 -8.41 -19.01 -1.70
N ILE A 74 -9.01 -17.97 -1.11
CA ILE A 74 -8.29 -16.99 -0.30
C ILE A 74 -7.64 -17.70 0.88
N PRO A 75 -6.30 -17.64 1.06
CA PRO A 75 -5.63 -18.24 2.21
C PRO A 75 -6.16 -17.69 3.54
N ALA A 76 -6.13 -18.49 4.60
CA ALA A 76 -6.69 -18.13 5.91
C ALA A 76 -6.10 -16.82 6.49
N SER A 77 -4.82 -16.56 6.23
CA SER A 77 -4.11 -15.37 6.70
C SER A 77 -4.17 -14.17 5.74
N MET A 78 -5.03 -14.23 4.71
CA MET A 78 -5.17 -13.16 3.72
C MET A 78 -6.62 -12.66 3.66
N ASP A 79 -6.80 -11.38 3.45
CA ASP A 79 -8.08 -10.71 3.24
C ASP A 79 -8.56 -10.76 1.77
N ARG A 80 -7.62 -10.97 0.88
CA ARG A 80 -7.84 -11.08 -0.58
C ARG A 80 -6.78 -11.94 -1.23
N TRP A 81 -7.07 -12.43 -2.46
CA TRP A 81 -6.14 -13.30 -3.18
C TRP A 81 -6.28 -13.18 -4.68
N SER A 82 -5.14 -13.10 -5.38
CA SER A 82 -5.00 -13.13 -6.83
C SER A 82 -3.55 -13.47 -7.20
N LYS A 83 -3.24 -13.57 -8.48
CA LYS A 83 -1.85 -13.70 -8.96
C LYS A 83 -0.99 -12.50 -8.56
N ARG A 84 -1.56 -11.29 -8.54
CA ARG A 84 -0.85 -10.09 -8.06
C ARG A 84 -0.50 -10.21 -6.57
N TRP A 85 -1.42 -10.67 -5.73
CA TRP A 85 -1.17 -10.89 -4.31
C TRP A 85 -0.18 -12.03 -4.08
N GLN A 86 -0.28 -13.11 -4.86
CA GLN A 86 0.69 -14.20 -4.83
C GLN A 86 2.11 -13.70 -5.18
N ALA A 87 2.24 -12.78 -6.14
CA ALA A 87 3.53 -12.16 -6.46
C ALA A 87 4.08 -11.31 -5.30
N GLY A 88 3.22 -10.53 -4.63
CA GLY A 88 3.58 -9.81 -3.40
C GLY A 88 4.08 -10.74 -2.30
N GLU A 89 3.44 -11.90 -2.12
CA GLU A 89 3.89 -12.93 -1.17
C GLU A 89 5.23 -13.56 -1.58
N THR A 90 5.47 -13.72 -2.88
CA THR A 90 6.77 -14.17 -3.42
C THR A 90 7.86 -13.14 -3.09
N SER A 91 7.59 -11.84 -3.27
CA SER A 91 8.54 -10.78 -2.89
C SER A 91 8.87 -10.82 -1.39
N LYS A 92 7.89 -11.07 -0.51
CA LYS A 92 8.14 -11.24 0.92
C LYS A 92 9.01 -12.47 1.22
N GLY A 93 8.81 -13.57 0.49
CA GLY A 93 9.69 -14.74 0.54
C GLY A 93 11.13 -14.40 0.13
N GLN A 94 11.30 -13.64 -0.93
CA GLN A 94 12.61 -13.17 -1.39
C GLN A 94 13.29 -12.25 -0.36
N LEU A 95 12.55 -11.37 0.30
CA LEU A 95 13.08 -10.54 1.39
C LEU A 95 13.48 -11.37 2.60
N LYS A 96 12.68 -12.39 2.98
CA LYS A 96 13.03 -13.36 4.00
C LYS A 96 14.34 -14.06 3.67
N ASP A 97 14.49 -14.57 2.43
CA ASP A 97 15.70 -15.27 1.99
C ASP A 97 16.93 -14.36 2.07
N ILE A 98 16.79 -13.05 1.77
CA ILE A 98 17.85 -12.07 1.97
C ILE A 98 18.21 -11.96 3.45
N LEU A 99 17.22 -11.77 4.32
CA LEU A 99 17.41 -11.56 5.76
C LEU A 99 18.04 -12.78 6.44
N GLU A 100 17.61 -13.99 6.09
CA GLU A 100 18.13 -15.25 6.65
C GLU A 100 19.50 -15.64 6.11
N ALA A 101 19.88 -15.16 4.92
CA ALA A 101 21.20 -15.39 4.33
C ALA A 101 22.28 -14.42 4.84
N LEU A 102 21.93 -13.43 5.69
CA LEU A 102 22.90 -12.45 6.22
C LEU A 102 23.96 -13.12 7.12
N PRO A 103 25.23 -12.66 7.08
CA PRO A 103 26.30 -13.22 7.91
C PRO A 103 25.96 -13.15 9.41
N ALA A 104 26.40 -14.14 10.21
CA ALA A 104 26.21 -14.12 11.66
C ALA A 104 26.98 -12.97 12.35
N LYS A 105 28.21 -12.66 11.87
CA LYS A 105 28.97 -11.50 12.32
C LYS A 105 28.77 -10.34 11.35
N ARG A 106 28.34 -9.21 11.89
CA ARG A 106 28.04 -8.01 11.11
C ARG A 106 28.74 -6.81 11.74
N ALA A 107 29.28 -5.92 10.91
CA ALA A 107 29.86 -4.67 11.41
C ALA A 107 28.77 -3.76 11.96
N LYS A 108 28.99 -3.15 13.13
CA LYS A 108 28.03 -2.21 13.71
C LYS A 108 27.78 -1.04 12.75
N GLY A 109 26.50 -0.70 12.52
CA GLY A 109 26.05 0.35 11.61
C GLY A 109 26.04 -0.07 10.13
N SER A 110 26.44 -1.32 9.79
CA SER A 110 26.28 -1.80 8.41
C SER A 110 24.80 -2.10 8.08
N THR A 111 24.44 -2.04 6.81
CA THR A 111 23.11 -2.43 6.32
C THR A 111 22.72 -3.84 6.81
N GLU A 112 23.66 -4.78 6.74
CA GLU A 112 23.45 -6.17 7.17
C GLU A 112 23.17 -6.28 8.67
N GLN A 113 23.84 -5.46 9.51
CA GLN A 113 23.58 -5.45 10.94
C GLN A 113 22.21 -4.85 11.24
N ILE A 114 21.89 -3.70 10.64
CA ILE A 114 20.66 -2.96 10.90
C ILE A 114 19.43 -3.82 10.55
N VAL A 115 19.31 -4.31 9.31
CA VAL A 115 18.15 -5.10 8.91
C VAL A 115 18.12 -6.49 9.53
N GLY A 116 19.31 -7.12 9.71
CA GLY A 116 19.41 -8.47 10.27
C GLY A 116 19.16 -8.53 11.77
N ASP A 117 19.57 -7.51 12.53
CA ASP A 117 19.32 -7.46 13.97
C ASP A 117 17.89 -7.05 14.28
N PHE A 118 17.30 -6.15 13.48
CA PHE A 118 15.87 -5.82 13.59
C PHE A 118 15.01 -7.08 13.33
N TYR A 119 15.19 -7.71 12.16
CA TYR A 119 14.47 -8.95 11.82
C TYR A 119 14.65 -10.02 12.87
N GLY A 120 15.88 -10.24 13.29
CA GLY A 120 16.18 -11.24 14.28
C GLY A 120 15.61 -10.93 15.67
N ALA A 121 15.56 -9.68 16.11
CA ALA A 121 14.92 -9.28 17.36
C ALA A 121 13.39 -9.53 17.29
N CYS A 122 12.78 -9.19 16.15
CA CYS A 122 11.37 -9.48 15.89
C CYS A 122 11.07 -10.98 15.91
N MET A 123 11.93 -11.82 15.34
CA MET A 123 11.77 -13.28 15.30
C MET A 123 11.91 -13.98 16.65
N ASP A 124 12.53 -13.34 17.67
CA ASP A 124 12.74 -13.92 18.99
C ASP A 124 11.52 -13.78 19.90
N GLU A 125 10.44 -14.46 19.50
CA GLU A 125 9.15 -14.45 20.22
C GLU A 125 9.29 -14.93 21.66
N SER A 126 10.21 -15.88 21.93
CA SER A 126 10.46 -16.38 23.28
C SER A 126 10.94 -15.25 24.21
N ARG A 127 11.85 -14.41 23.73
CA ARG A 127 12.37 -13.29 24.49
C ARG A 127 11.32 -12.18 24.66
N ILE A 128 10.55 -11.87 23.62
CA ILE A 128 9.45 -10.91 23.68
C ILE A 128 8.44 -11.35 24.74
N ASN A 129 8.01 -12.62 24.71
CA ASN A 129 7.07 -13.17 25.68
C ASN A 129 7.63 -13.20 27.10
N ALA A 130 8.92 -13.53 27.27
CA ALA A 130 9.57 -13.56 28.59
C ALA A 130 9.67 -12.16 29.22
N ARG A 131 9.81 -11.11 28.44
CA ARG A 131 9.82 -9.71 28.93
C ARG A 131 8.44 -9.23 29.35
N GLY A 132 7.36 -9.84 28.85
CA GLY A 132 6.00 -9.44 29.17
C GLY A 132 5.73 -7.95 28.86
N ILE A 133 5.07 -7.29 29.76
CA ILE A 133 4.73 -5.84 29.66
C ILE A 133 5.79 -4.92 30.26
N GLU A 134 6.94 -5.46 30.72
CA GLU A 134 8.01 -4.63 31.34
C GLU A 134 8.41 -3.42 30.48
N PRO A 135 8.50 -3.52 29.14
CA PRO A 135 8.84 -2.39 28.28
C PRO A 135 7.84 -1.22 28.31
N LEU A 136 6.57 -1.48 28.62
CA LEU A 136 5.53 -0.44 28.74
C LEU A 136 5.56 0.29 30.08
N LYS A 137 6.08 -0.34 31.15
CA LYS A 137 6.04 0.21 32.51
C LYS A 137 6.66 1.60 32.64
N PRO A 138 7.84 1.89 32.04
CA PRO A 138 8.40 3.24 32.10
C PRO A 138 7.50 4.31 31.51
N TRP A 139 6.84 4.01 30.39
CA TRP A 139 5.89 4.92 29.74
C TRP A 139 4.63 5.13 30.59
N PHE A 140 4.04 4.05 31.11
CA PHE A 140 2.88 4.13 32.00
C PHE A 140 3.22 4.91 33.28
N ALA A 141 4.39 4.69 33.85
CA ALA A 141 4.86 5.43 35.02
C ALA A 141 5.01 6.94 34.73
N LYS A 142 5.54 7.34 33.57
CA LYS A 142 5.59 8.75 33.17
C LYS A 142 4.18 9.36 33.06
N ILE A 143 3.24 8.65 32.42
CA ILE A 143 1.85 9.09 32.31
C ILE A 143 1.20 9.22 33.70
N ASP A 144 1.39 8.24 34.58
CA ASP A 144 0.83 8.24 35.93
C ASP A 144 1.39 9.35 36.83
N ALA A 145 2.65 9.72 36.65
CA ALA A 145 3.32 10.75 37.40
C ALA A 145 2.80 12.17 37.13
N ALA A 146 2.11 12.39 36.00
CA ALA A 146 1.53 13.69 35.65
C ALA A 146 0.51 14.13 36.72
N LYS A 147 0.61 15.37 37.20
CA LYS A 147 -0.24 15.92 38.27
C LYS A 147 -1.44 16.71 37.74
N ASP A 148 -1.38 17.14 36.50
CA ASP A 148 -2.40 17.87 35.78
C ASP A 148 -2.29 17.58 34.26
N VAL A 149 -3.23 18.10 33.47
CA VAL A 149 -3.26 17.90 32.01
C VAL A 149 -2.06 18.59 31.33
N ALA A 150 -1.61 19.73 31.87
CA ALA A 150 -0.44 20.42 31.31
C ALA A 150 0.83 19.57 31.39
N ALA A 151 1.00 18.82 32.49
CA ALA A 151 2.13 17.90 32.65
C ALA A 151 2.13 16.69 31.68
N LEU A 152 1.00 16.43 30.99
CA LEU A 152 0.92 15.40 29.94
C LEU A 152 1.39 15.89 28.56
N GLN A 153 1.39 17.21 28.32
CA GLN A 153 1.69 17.75 26.99
C GLN A 153 3.12 17.43 26.49
N PRO A 154 4.17 17.52 27.32
CA PRO A 154 5.51 17.06 26.91
C PRO A 154 5.54 15.57 26.58
N LEU A 155 4.74 14.72 27.27
CA LEU A 155 4.64 13.29 26.95
C LEU A 155 3.96 13.04 25.61
N MET A 156 2.98 13.85 25.21
CA MET A 156 2.39 13.78 23.88
C MET A 156 3.46 14.03 22.81
N ALA A 157 4.36 15.01 23.02
CA ALA A 157 5.47 15.26 22.13
C ALA A 157 6.43 14.06 22.03
N GLU A 158 6.80 13.43 23.17
CA GLU A 158 7.61 12.21 23.18
C GLU A 158 6.92 11.04 22.48
N MET A 159 5.59 10.89 22.64
CA MET A 159 4.80 9.86 21.99
C MET A 159 4.75 10.05 20.47
N HIS A 160 4.64 11.29 20.00
CA HIS A 160 4.72 11.59 18.57
C HIS A 160 6.09 11.21 17.97
N ASP A 161 7.19 11.31 18.73
CA ASP A 161 8.52 10.90 18.26
C ASP A 161 8.62 9.40 17.94
N ILE A 162 7.76 8.58 18.54
CA ILE A 162 7.71 7.13 18.32
C ILE A 162 6.46 6.69 17.54
N GLN A 163 5.89 7.58 16.76
CA GLN A 163 4.67 7.35 15.95
C GLN A 163 3.45 6.88 16.76
N VAL A 164 3.30 7.31 18.01
CA VAL A 164 2.06 7.19 18.77
C VAL A 164 1.31 8.50 18.65
N VAL A 165 0.24 8.50 17.87
CA VAL A 165 -0.52 9.70 17.53
C VAL A 165 -1.54 10.01 18.62
N VAL A 166 -1.45 11.20 19.26
CA VAL A 166 -2.27 11.57 20.42
C VAL A 166 -2.42 13.10 20.53
N PRO A 167 -3.57 13.67 20.24
CA PRO A 167 -4.58 13.27 19.26
C PRO A 167 -4.35 13.87 17.87
N PHE A 168 -3.23 14.56 17.64
CA PHE A 168 -2.84 15.11 16.36
C PHE A 168 -1.47 14.54 15.93
N VAL A 169 -1.04 14.84 14.72
CA VAL A 169 0.28 14.48 14.21
C VAL A 169 0.99 15.71 13.69
N LEU A 170 2.31 15.77 13.87
CA LEU A 170 3.20 16.68 13.17
C LEU A 170 3.93 15.88 12.08
N SER A 171 3.81 16.30 10.85
CA SER A 171 4.51 15.74 9.69
C SER A 171 5.08 16.81 8.79
N SER A 172 5.89 16.41 7.83
CA SER A 172 6.32 17.29 6.75
C SER A 172 5.31 17.25 5.61
N GLN A 173 4.99 18.42 5.03
CA GLN A 173 4.17 18.53 3.83
C GLN A 173 4.84 19.45 2.82
N GLN A 174 4.81 19.07 1.56
CA GLN A 174 5.19 20.00 0.49
C GLN A 174 4.13 21.10 0.36
N ASP A 175 4.55 22.35 0.30
CA ASP A 175 3.65 23.51 0.23
C ASP A 175 2.84 23.50 -1.07
N PHE A 176 1.53 23.54 -0.96
CA PHE A 176 0.61 23.52 -2.11
C PHE A 176 0.76 24.75 -3.03
N HIS A 177 1.26 25.87 -2.51
CA HIS A 177 1.44 27.12 -3.27
C HIS A 177 2.90 27.34 -3.70
N LYS A 178 3.85 26.77 -2.94
CA LYS A 178 5.29 26.85 -3.21
C LYS A 178 5.90 25.44 -3.20
N PRO A 179 5.62 24.62 -4.21
CA PRO A 179 5.95 23.18 -4.21
C PRO A 179 7.46 22.86 -4.20
N THR A 180 8.31 23.87 -4.12
CA THR A 180 9.76 23.72 -3.89
C THR A 180 10.15 23.76 -2.41
N GLN A 181 9.20 24.00 -1.51
CA GLN A 181 9.42 24.12 -0.06
C GLN A 181 8.63 23.07 0.70
N VAL A 182 9.15 22.69 1.88
CA VAL A 182 8.49 21.78 2.83
C VAL A 182 8.09 22.60 4.05
N LEU A 183 6.83 22.53 4.42
CA LEU A 183 6.26 23.14 5.63
C LEU A 183 5.96 22.09 6.70
N ALA A 184 5.68 22.55 7.92
CA ALA A 184 5.15 21.71 8.98
C ALA A 184 3.65 21.51 8.76
N ASP A 185 3.15 20.28 8.88
CA ASP A 185 1.74 19.96 8.81
C ASP A 185 1.22 19.46 10.15
N ILE A 186 0.18 20.11 10.68
CA ILE A 186 -0.53 19.71 11.89
C ILE A 186 -1.80 19.00 11.46
N GLY A 187 -1.72 17.67 11.45
CA GLY A 187 -2.78 16.79 10.97
C GLY A 187 -3.69 16.28 12.07
N ALA A 188 -5.00 16.20 11.80
CA ALA A 188 -5.98 15.61 12.69
C ALA A 188 -5.84 14.09 12.76
N ASN A 189 -5.78 13.52 13.97
CA ASN A 189 -5.77 12.08 14.17
C ASN A 189 -6.13 11.69 15.61
N GLY A 190 -7.40 11.70 15.95
CA GLY A 190 -7.87 11.53 17.32
C GLY A 190 -8.60 10.22 17.63
N PHE A 191 -8.66 9.25 16.69
CA PHE A 191 -9.41 8.00 16.86
C PHE A 191 -8.74 6.83 16.13
N ASN A 192 -9.02 5.59 16.58
CA ASN A 192 -8.32 4.37 16.13
C ASN A 192 -9.19 3.42 15.29
N MET A 193 -10.53 3.55 15.27
CA MET A 193 -11.34 2.80 14.28
C MET A 193 -11.11 3.35 12.86
N PRO A 194 -11.39 2.58 11.81
CA PRO A 194 -10.95 2.90 10.43
C PRO A 194 -11.47 4.22 9.87
N ASP A 195 -12.61 4.72 10.35
CA ASP A 195 -13.24 5.95 9.86
C ASP A 195 -14.15 6.57 10.93
N ARG A 196 -14.38 7.90 10.84
CA ARG A 196 -15.31 8.61 11.73
C ARG A 196 -16.72 8.00 11.76
N ASP A 197 -17.18 7.43 10.65
CA ASP A 197 -18.50 6.83 10.53
C ASP A 197 -18.70 5.65 11.48
N TYR A 198 -17.64 4.94 11.86
CA TYR A 198 -17.69 3.88 12.86
C TYR A 198 -18.15 4.38 14.23
N TYR A 199 -17.88 5.65 14.55
CA TYR A 199 -18.32 6.28 15.80
C TYR A 199 -19.73 6.88 15.70
N LEU A 200 -20.11 7.39 14.52
CA LEU A 200 -21.23 8.31 14.37
C LEU A 200 -22.48 7.69 13.76
N LYS A 201 -22.32 6.74 12.82
CA LYS A 201 -23.48 6.18 12.12
C LYS A 201 -24.28 5.19 12.98
N PRO A 202 -25.62 5.23 12.89
CA PRO A 202 -26.50 4.38 13.71
C PRO A 202 -26.71 2.97 13.14
N ASP A 203 -26.25 2.69 11.93
CA ASP A 203 -26.43 1.40 11.28
C ASP A 203 -25.90 0.24 12.12
N ASP A 204 -26.56 -0.92 12.03
CA ASP A 204 -26.27 -2.10 12.83
C ASP A 204 -24.80 -2.50 12.77
N ARG A 205 -24.20 -2.47 11.59
CA ARG A 205 -22.78 -2.83 11.39
C ARG A 205 -21.83 -1.90 12.18
N PHE A 206 -22.11 -0.60 12.23
CA PHE A 206 -21.29 0.35 12.98
C PHE A 206 -21.55 0.25 14.49
N ARG A 207 -22.78 -0.06 14.91
CA ARG A 207 -23.10 -0.34 16.31
C ARG A 207 -22.35 -1.59 16.78
N GLU A 208 -22.40 -2.68 16.01
CA GLU A 208 -21.64 -3.89 16.31
C GLU A 208 -20.13 -3.61 16.38
N ALA A 209 -19.59 -2.82 15.44
CA ALA A 209 -18.18 -2.45 15.46
C ALA A 209 -17.79 -1.71 16.75
N ARG A 210 -18.62 -0.78 17.23
CA ARG A 210 -18.39 -0.10 18.52
C ARG A 210 -18.41 -1.06 19.70
N GLU A 211 -19.34 -2.02 19.73
CA GLU A 211 -19.41 -3.05 20.78
C GLU A 211 -18.15 -3.92 20.78
N LYS A 212 -17.70 -4.37 19.61
CA LYS A 212 -16.47 -5.14 19.44
C LYS A 212 -15.22 -4.34 19.81
N TYR A 213 -15.20 -3.06 19.49
CA TYR A 213 -14.10 -2.17 19.83
C TYR A 213 -14.01 -1.92 21.35
N LEU A 214 -15.12 -1.71 22.03
CA LEU A 214 -15.16 -1.61 23.49
C LEU A 214 -14.65 -2.89 24.17
N ASP A 215 -15.05 -4.06 23.68
CA ASP A 215 -14.57 -5.35 24.18
C ASP A 215 -13.06 -5.52 23.94
N HIS A 216 -12.58 -5.14 22.75
CA HIS A 216 -11.17 -5.14 22.39
C HIS A 216 -10.33 -4.27 23.33
N ILE A 217 -10.71 -3.00 23.52
CA ILE A 217 -10.01 -2.08 24.42
C ILE A 217 -9.95 -2.67 25.85
N ALA A 218 -11.10 -3.17 26.36
CA ALA A 218 -11.15 -3.75 27.68
C ALA A 218 -10.24 -4.98 27.83
N LYS A 219 -10.19 -5.86 26.84
CA LYS A 219 -9.29 -7.02 26.83
C LYS A 219 -7.82 -6.60 26.79
N MET A 220 -7.46 -5.61 25.97
CA MET A 220 -6.10 -5.09 25.89
C MET A 220 -5.64 -4.55 27.25
N PHE A 221 -6.48 -3.78 27.97
CA PHE A 221 -6.14 -3.30 29.32
C PHE A 221 -6.01 -4.45 30.34
N LYS A 222 -6.86 -5.49 30.26
CA LYS A 222 -6.70 -6.70 31.10
C LYS A 222 -5.37 -7.39 30.86
N LEU A 223 -4.92 -7.50 29.62
CA LEU A 223 -3.63 -8.12 29.25
C LEU A 223 -2.43 -7.37 29.84
N VAL A 224 -2.58 -6.07 30.16
CA VAL A 224 -1.56 -5.29 30.86
C VAL A 224 -1.82 -5.17 32.37
N GLY A 225 -2.72 -5.99 32.94
CA GLY A 225 -2.89 -6.20 34.36
C GLY A 225 -3.99 -5.36 35.03
N TRP A 226 -4.88 -4.73 34.26
CA TRP A 226 -6.03 -4.03 34.85
C TRP A 226 -7.16 -5.03 35.21
N ASP A 227 -7.91 -4.72 36.25
CA ASP A 227 -9.10 -5.50 36.61
C ASP A 227 -10.28 -5.26 35.64
N ASP A 228 -11.30 -6.13 35.72
CA ASP A 228 -12.45 -6.10 34.81
C ASP A 228 -13.20 -4.76 34.83
N LYS A 229 -13.41 -4.20 36.01
CA LYS A 229 -14.16 -2.94 36.19
C LYS A 229 -13.38 -1.75 35.61
N SER A 230 -12.12 -1.64 35.95
CA SER A 230 -11.24 -0.57 35.46
C SER A 230 -11.04 -0.65 33.94
N SER A 231 -10.89 -1.86 33.39
CA SER A 231 -10.76 -2.08 31.95
C SER A 231 -12.02 -1.67 31.17
N ALA A 232 -13.20 -2.04 31.67
CA ALA A 232 -14.47 -1.65 31.05
C ALA A 232 -14.69 -0.13 31.13
N ALA A 233 -14.35 0.52 32.24
CA ALA A 233 -14.40 1.96 32.39
C ALA A 233 -13.44 2.67 31.43
N ALA A 234 -12.22 2.15 31.28
CA ALA A 234 -11.21 2.66 30.34
C ALA A 234 -11.71 2.58 28.88
N ALA A 235 -12.33 1.47 28.49
CA ALA A 235 -12.90 1.32 27.15
C ALA A 235 -13.96 2.38 26.87
N GLN A 236 -14.83 2.67 27.86
CA GLN A 236 -15.86 3.69 27.70
C GLN A 236 -15.26 5.12 27.64
N THR A 237 -14.22 5.40 28.42
CA THR A 237 -13.47 6.67 28.36
C THR A 237 -12.86 6.88 26.97
N VAL A 238 -12.16 5.89 26.43
CA VAL A 238 -11.54 5.95 25.09
C VAL A 238 -12.62 6.20 24.03
N MET A 239 -13.68 5.39 24.02
CA MET A 239 -14.78 5.54 23.07
C MET A 239 -15.39 6.95 23.12
N THR A 240 -15.57 7.49 24.31
CA THR A 240 -16.15 8.84 24.50
C THR A 240 -15.24 9.93 23.93
N MET A 241 -13.93 9.85 24.19
CA MET A 241 -12.97 10.83 23.70
C MET A 241 -12.81 10.75 22.17
N GLU A 242 -12.65 9.54 21.65
CA GLU A 242 -12.51 9.32 20.19
C GLU A 242 -13.77 9.75 19.43
N THR A 243 -14.96 9.53 19.99
CA THR A 243 -16.22 9.99 19.38
C THR A 243 -16.25 11.51 19.21
N LYS A 244 -15.81 12.27 20.21
CA LYS A 244 -15.76 13.75 20.12
C LYS A 244 -14.80 14.22 19.02
N PHE A 245 -13.66 13.56 18.85
CA PHE A 245 -12.75 13.85 17.74
C PHE A 245 -13.35 13.45 16.39
N ALA A 246 -14.06 12.33 16.33
CA ALA A 246 -14.74 11.88 15.11
C ALA A 246 -15.84 12.84 14.67
N GLU A 247 -16.57 13.47 15.61
CA GLU A 247 -17.63 14.44 15.31
C GLU A 247 -17.14 15.65 14.51
N VAL A 248 -15.95 16.13 14.78
CA VAL A 248 -15.35 17.32 14.14
C VAL A 248 -14.43 17.01 12.97
N SER A 249 -14.04 15.76 12.80
CA SER A 249 -13.19 15.33 11.68
C SER A 249 -13.93 15.38 10.35
N LEU A 250 -13.23 15.71 9.28
CA LEU A 250 -13.77 15.68 7.92
C LEU A 250 -14.06 14.24 7.47
N ASP A 251 -15.07 14.08 6.63
CA ASP A 251 -15.34 12.78 6.01
C ASP A 251 -14.35 12.45 4.87
N ARG A 252 -14.31 11.18 4.48
CA ARG A 252 -13.35 10.65 3.50
C ARG A 252 -13.46 11.31 2.13
N VAL A 253 -14.64 11.74 1.70
CA VAL A 253 -14.82 12.41 0.41
C VAL A 253 -14.23 13.80 0.46
N VAL A 254 -14.51 14.54 1.54
CA VAL A 254 -13.99 15.91 1.73
C VAL A 254 -12.46 15.89 1.87
N LEU A 255 -11.91 14.92 2.62
CA LEU A 255 -10.45 14.75 2.77
C LEU A 255 -9.72 14.47 1.44
N ARG A 256 -10.43 14.08 0.39
CA ARG A 256 -9.84 13.94 -0.95
C ARG A 256 -9.61 15.26 -1.66
N ASP A 257 -10.30 16.32 -1.29
CA ASP A 257 -10.11 17.64 -1.89
C ASP A 257 -8.92 18.36 -1.24
N PRO A 258 -7.80 18.57 -1.96
CA PRO A 258 -6.66 19.29 -1.40
C PRO A 258 -7.01 20.67 -0.84
N SER A 259 -7.98 21.36 -1.44
CA SER A 259 -8.41 22.70 -0.98
C SER A 259 -9.15 22.67 0.37
N ALA A 260 -9.71 21.51 0.76
CA ALA A 260 -10.37 21.35 2.04
C ALA A 260 -9.41 21.16 3.24
N THR A 261 -8.14 20.87 2.95
CA THR A 261 -7.08 20.68 3.95
C THR A 261 -5.95 21.71 3.84
N ASP A 262 -6.09 22.67 2.94
CA ASP A 262 -5.10 23.73 2.68
C ASP A 262 -5.39 24.96 3.55
N HIS A 263 -4.82 24.99 4.75
CA HIS A 263 -4.99 26.08 5.72
C HIS A 263 -3.61 26.56 6.20
N ASN A 264 -2.86 27.25 5.30
CA ASN A 264 -1.59 27.86 5.67
C ASN A 264 -1.77 28.77 6.91
N SER A 265 -1.00 28.51 7.94
CA SER A 265 -1.16 29.10 9.25
C SER A 265 0.16 29.61 9.82
N THR A 266 0.07 30.62 10.65
CA THR A 266 1.18 31.10 11.49
C THR A 266 1.14 30.45 12.86
N PHE A 267 2.24 30.49 13.59
CA PHE A 267 2.29 30.04 15.00
C PHE A 267 1.21 30.72 15.86
N ALA A 268 0.96 32.01 15.66
CA ALA A 268 -0.09 32.72 16.41
C ALA A 268 -1.50 32.23 16.08
N GLN A 269 -1.75 31.85 14.82
CA GLN A 269 -3.03 31.26 14.41
C GLN A 269 -3.20 29.85 14.98
N LEU A 270 -2.18 29.00 14.94
CA LEU A 270 -2.20 27.69 15.57
C LEU A 270 -2.46 27.82 17.09
N HIS A 271 -1.74 28.74 17.75
CA HIS A 271 -1.96 29.01 19.19
C HIS A 271 -3.39 29.52 19.47
N ALA A 272 -3.99 30.30 18.57
CA ALA A 272 -5.37 30.76 18.75
C ALA A 272 -6.40 29.63 18.62
N LEU A 273 -6.13 28.58 17.83
CA LEU A 273 -6.98 27.40 17.70
C LEU A 273 -6.94 26.51 18.97
N ALA A 274 -5.78 26.40 19.60
CA ALA A 274 -5.61 25.59 20.81
C ALA A 274 -4.69 26.30 21.83
N PRO A 275 -5.23 27.35 22.51
CA PRO A 275 -4.44 28.19 23.42
C PRO A 275 -4.03 27.51 24.73
N HIS A 276 -4.65 26.39 25.12
CA HIS A 276 -4.30 25.64 26.34
C HIS A 276 -3.23 24.56 26.10
N PHE A 277 -2.75 24.41 24.86
CA PHE A 277 -1.61 23.56 24.54
C PHE A 277 -0.32 24.42 24.47
N ASP A 278 0.75 23.97 25.10
CA ASP A 278 2.05 24.66 25.06
C ASP A 278 2.78 24.41 23.75
N TRP A 279 2.33 25.10 22.70
CA TRP A 279 2.95 25.03 21.36
C TRP A 279 4.41 25.46 21.36
N ALA A 280 4.81 26.40 22.25
CA ALA A 280 6.19 26.85 22.30
C ALA A 280 7.12 25.74 22.79
N GLU A 281 6.71 25.03 23.85
CA GLU A 281 7.46 23.88 24.35
C GLU A 281 7.42 22.71 23.34
N TYR A 282 6.28 22.46 22.68
CA TYR A 282 6.14 21.43 21.67
C TYR A 282 7.10 21.67 20.48
N PHE A 283 7.13 22.88 19.91
CA PHE A 283 8.04 23.24 18.81
C PHE A 283 9.50 23.17 19.23
N ARG A 284 9.80 23.59 20.47
CA ARG A 284 11.15 23.46 21.06
C ARG A 284 11.56 21.99 21.13
N HIS A 285 10.69 21.11 21.63
CA HIS A 285 10.93 19.66 21.67
C HIS A 285 11.17 19.09 20.27
N LYS A 286 10.36 19.52 19.30
CA LYS A 286 10.51 19.11 17.89
C LYS A 286 11.68 19.77 17.17
N GLN A 287 12.42 20.66 17.81
CA GLN A 287 13.55 21.43 17.24
C GLN A 287 13.12 22.25 15.99
N LEU A 288 11.90 22.77 16.00
CA LEU A 288 11.36 23.62 14.96
C LEU A 288 11.28 25.07 15.45
N PRO A 289 11.61 26.06 14.60
CA PRO A 289 11.42 27.47 14.92
C PRO A 289 9.92 27.82 14.87
N GLN A 290 9.49 28.81 15.66
CA GLN A 290 8.09 29.24 15.69
C GLN A 290 7.63 30.00 14.43
N ASP A 291 8.58 30.47 13.64
CA ASP A 291 8.32 31.15 12.36
C ASP A 291 8.37 30.22 11.15
N VAL A 292 8.41 28.90 11.37
CA VAL A 292 8.33 27.94 10.27
C VAL A 292 6.97 28.03 9.56
N ASP A 293 6.98 27.98 8.25
CA ASP A 293 5.75 27.86 7.45
C ASP A 293 5.01 26.57 7.82
N MET A 294 3.71 26.67 8.05
CA MET A 294 2.90 25.52 8.46
C MET A 294 1.51 25.48 7.84
N ASN A 295 0.95 24.30 7.77
CA ASN A 295 -0.45 24.02 7.49
C ASN A 295 -1.13 23.44 8.73
N VAL A 296 -2.42 23.72 8.91
CA VAL A 296 -3.28 23.03 9.87
C VAL A 296 -4.44 22.40 9.10
N ASP A 297 -4.38 21.09 8.87
CA ASP A 297 -5.29 20.40 7.93
C ASP A 297 -6.77 20.55 8.29
N GLN A 298 -7.11 20.53 9.60
CA GLN A 298 -8.47 20.60 10.10
C GLN A 298 -8.56 21.56 11.31
N PRO A 299 -8.71 22.87 11.11
CA PRO A 299 -8.77 23.86 12.21
C PRO A 299 -9.82 23.54 13.29
N LYS A 300 -11.01 23.07 12.89
CA LYS A 300 -12.08 22.68 13.84
C LYS A 300 -11.69 21.51 14.74
N PHE A 301 -10.83 20.61 14.24
CA PHE A 301 -10.30 19.53 15.06
C PHE A 301 -9.39 20.09 16.16
N MET A 302 -8.57 21.10 15.85
CA MET A 302 -7.69 21.74 16.83
C MET A 302 -8.48 22.52 17.89
N GLU A 303 -9.58 23.15 17.52
CA GLU A 303 -10.50 23.78 18.48
C GLU A 303 -11.13 22.73 19.43
N GLU A 304 -11.51 21.57 18.90
CA GLU A 304 -12.02 20.47 19.73
C GLU A 304 -10.93 19.89 20.63
N PHE A 305 -9.71 19.75 20.13
CA PHE A 305 -8.56 19.33 20.94
C PHE A 305 -8.38 20.27 22.14
N ASP A 306 -8.40 21.58 21.94
CA ASP A 306 -8.33 22.57 23.01
C ASP A 306 -9.47 22.42 24.02
N ARG A 307 -10.69 22.20 23.53
CA ARG A 307 -11.86 21.94 24.37
C ARG A 307 -11.67 20.68 25.23
N GLN A 308 -11.11 19.62 24.64
CA GLN A 308 -10.80 18.38 25.38
C GLN A 308 -9.72 18.63 26.47
N LEU A 309 -8.69 19.44 26.20
CA LEU A 309 -7.67 19.80 27.20
C LEU A 309 -8.29 20.45 28.45
N GLN A 310 -9.36 21.24 28.27
CA GLN A 310 -10.00 21.94 29.36
C GLN A 310 -11.07 21.10 30.07
N GLN A 311 -11.82 20.28 29.34
CA GLN A 311 -13.04 19.64 29.87
C GLN A 311 -12.86 18.17 30.26
N THR A 312 -11.85 17.51 29.74
CA THR A 312 -11.58 16.09 30.03
C THR A 312 -10.71 15.96 31.27
N SER A 313 -11.09 15.06 32.18
CA SER A 313 -10.36 14.86 33.42
C SER A 313 -8.93 14.37 33.17
N LEU A 314 -8.01 14.68 34.10
CA LEU A 314 -6.64 14.12 34.06
C LEU A 314 -6.64 12.58 34.02
N ALA A 315 -7.57 11.95 34.73
CA ALA A 315 -7.69 10.49 34.76
C ALA A 315 -8.05 9.93 33.37
N ASP A 316 -9.00 10.56 32.65
CA ASP A 316 -9.42 10.15 31.32
C ASP A 316 -8.31 10.37 30.29
N TRP A 317 -7.60 11.51 30.36
CA TRP A 317 -6.42 11.73 29.52
C TRP A 317 -5.33 10.67 29.72
N LYS A 318 -5.05 10.27 30.98
CA LYS A 318 -4.09 9.19 31.26
C LYS A 318 -4.53 7.87 30.65
N VAL A 319 -5.81 7.53 30.68
CA VAL A 319 -6.37 6.35 30.03
C VAL A 319 -6.19 6.43 28.52
N TYR A 320 -6.55 7.56 27.91
CA TYR A 320 -6.44 7.77 26.46
C TYR A 320 -5.00 7.66 25.97
N LEU A 321 -4.02 8.26 26.66
CA LEU A 321 -2.61 8.12 26.29
C LEU A 321 -2.09 6.69 26.45
N LYS A 322 -2.45 6.00 27.53
CA LYS A 322 -2.08 4.59 27.71
C LYS A 322 -2.68 3.69 26.65
N TRP A 323 -3.93 3.94 26.26
CA TRP A 323 -4.57 3.21 25.17
C TRP A 323 -3.82 3.37 23.85
N ASN A 324 -3.57 4.61 23.44
CA ASN A 324 -2.89 4.86 22.16
C ASN A 324 -1.48 4.27 22.13
N LEU A 325 -0.75 4.32 23.23
CA LEU A 325 0.56 3.68 23.33
C LEU A 325 0.45 2.15 23.21
N LEU A 326 -0.47 1.53 23.96
CA LEU A 326 -0.68 0.08 23.97
C LEU A 326 -1.11 -0.42 22.60
N ASN A 327 -2.09 0.23 21.98
CA ASN A 327 -2.61 -0.09 20.67
C ASN A 327 -1.51 0.04 19.58
N SER A 328 -0.81 1.16 19.56
CA SER A 328 0.27 1.40 18.58
C SER A 328 1.44 0.43 18.72
N ALA A 329 1.74 -0.03 19.94
CA ALA A 329 2.87 -0.91 20.21
C ALA A 329 2.54 -2.41 20.16
N ALA A 330 1.28 -2.80 19.92
CA ALA A 330 0.79 -4.18 20.03
C ALA A 330 1.65 -5.19 19.25
N GLU A 331 2.10 -4.84 18.05
CA GLU A 331 2.94 -5.69 17.19
C GLU A 331 4.36 -5.98 17.75
N ALA A 332 4.81 -5.21 18.75
CA ALA A 332 6.12 -5.37 19.40
C ALA A 332 6.01 -5.94 20.82
N LEU A 333 4.81 -6.31 21.25
CA LEU A 333 4.46 -6.82 22.58
C LEU A 333 4.25 -8.35 22.56
N PRO A 334 4.10 -9.00 23.76
CA PRO A 334 3.88 -10.43 23.84
C PRO A 334 2.70 -10.95 23.03
N ALA A 335 2.80 -12.20 22.61
CA ALA A 335 1.83 -12.87 21.73
C ALA A 335 0.35 -12.75 22.16
N PRO A 336 -0.03 -12.73 23.46
CA PRO A 336 -1.44 -12.52 23.84
C PRO A 336 -1.98 -11.14 23.42
N ILE A 337 -1.15 -10.08 23.48
CA ILE A 337 -1.52 -8.70 23.10
C ILE A 337 -1.58 -8.61 21.57
N GLU A 338 -0.56 -9.09 20.87
CA GLU A 338 -0.53 -9.13 19.39
C GLU A 338 -1.72 -9.96 18.83
N ARG A 339 -2.13 -11.00 19.53
CA ARG A 339 -3.29 -11.82 19.15
C ARG A 339 -4.61 -11.09 19.35
N GLU A 340 -4.79 -10.36 20.45
CA GLU A 340 -6.01 -9.58 20.68
C GLU A 340 -6.14 -8.45 19.67
N ASP A 341 -5.04 -7.79 19.31
CA ASP A 341 -5.01 -6.82 18.21
C ASP A 341 -5.47 -7.46 16.89
N PHE A 342 -4.97 -8.66 16.57
CA PHE A 342 -5.39 -9.40 15.39
C PHE A 342 -6.88 -9.81 15.43
N GLU A 343 -7.44 -10.20 16.58
CA GLU A 343 -8.86 -10.59 16.69
C GLU A 343 -9.79 -9.44 16.29
N PHE A 344 -9.43 -8.20 16.60
CA PHE A 344 -10.20 -7.03 16.19
C PHE A 344 -9.84 -6.57 14.76
N ASN A 345 -8.60 -6.19 14.52
CA ASN A 345 -8.18 -5.54 13.27
C ASN A 345 -8.08 -6.53 12.08
N GLY A 346 -7.55 -7.71 12.30
CA GLY A 346 -7.38 -8.74 11.27
C GLY A 346 -8.65 -9.56 11.04
N LYS A 347 -9.22 -10.11 12.11
CA LYS A 347 -10.30 -11.08 12.00
C LYS A 347 -11.66 -10.41 11.88
N TYR A 348 -11.99 -9.48 12.77
CA TYR A 348 -13.31 -8.85 12.74
C TYR A 348 -13.43 -7.83 11.57
N LEU A 349 -12.49 -6.90 11.45
CA LEU A 349 -12.59 -5.85 10.43
C LEU A 349 -12.25 -6.34 9.01
N SER A 350 -11.26 -7.21 8.86
CA SER A 350 -10.75 -7.64 7.53
C SER A 350 -11.12 -9.07 7.14
N GLY A 351 -11.72 -9.85 8.05
CA GLY A 351 -12.21 -11.22 7.77
C GLY A 351 -11.11 -12.27 7.66
N THR A 352 -9.84 -11.97 8.00
CA THR A 352 -8.77 -12.98 8.02
C THR A 352 -8.96 -13.93 9.21
N SER A 353 -8.92 -15.25 8.97
CA SER A 353 -9.14 -16.23 10.03
C SER A 353 -7.88 -16.61 10.81
N GLU A 354 -6.70 -16.34 10.28
CA GLU A 354 -5.41 -16.68 10.88
C GLU A 354 -4.43 -15.51 10.76
N MET A 355 -3.59 -15.34 11.79
CA MET A 355 -2.46 -14.42 11.71
C MET A 355 -1.45 -14.89 10.67
N LYS A 356 -0.82 -13.95 9.97
CA LYS A 356 0.35 -14.25 9.12
C LYS A 356 1.45 -14.90 9.96
N PRO A 357 2.22 -15.87 9.40
CA PRO A 357 3.40 -16.44 10.09
C PRO A 357 4.35 -15.35 10.58
N ARG A 358 5.01 -15.55 11.72
CA ARG A 358 5.86 -14.53 12.34
C ARG A 358 6.94 -13.99 11.41
N TRP A 359 7.63 -14.87 10.66
CA TRP A 359 8.63 -14.42 9.70
C TRP A 359 8.09 -13.37 8.71
N LYS A 360 6.84 -13.54 8.28
CA LYS A 360 6.20 -12.62 7.34
C LYS A 360 5.91 -11.27 7.99
N ARG A 361 5.36 -11.27 9.20
CA ARG A 361 5.14 -10.05 9.98
C ARG A 361 6.45 -9.30 10.25
N CYS A 362 7.52 -10.03 10.63
CA CYS A 362 8.84 -9.44 10.85
C CYS A 362 9.50 -8.91 9.58
N THR A 363 9.31 -9.57 8.44
CA THR A 363 9.76 -9.08 7.13
C THR A 363 9.03 -7.79 6.74
N GLU A 364 7.70 -7.76 6.92
CA GLU A 364 6.86 -6.58 6.64
C GLU A 364 7.25 -5.38 7.54
N GLN A 365 7.55 -5.62 8.82
CA GLN A 365 8.03 -4.56 9.72
C GLN A 365 9.44 -4.08 9.35
N THR A 366 10.34 -5.00 8.95
CA THR A 366 11.69 -4.62 8.49
C THR A 366 11.62 -3.75 7.24
N ASP A 367 10.75 -4.09 6.28
CA ASP A 367 10.54 -3.26 5.08
C ASP A 367 9.87 -1.92 5.42
N ARG A 368 8.93 -1.88 6.35
CA ARG A 368 8.24 -0.65 6.78
C ARG A 368 9.19 0.39 7.36
N TYR A 369 10.08 0.00 8.26
CA TYR A 369 10.93 0.94 9.00
C TYR A 369 12.34 1.09 8.43
N LEU A 370 12.86 0.07 7.74
CA LEU A 370 14.22 0.01 7.21
C LEU A 370 14.24 -0.32 5.71
N GLY A 371 13.17 0.07 5.00
CA GLY A 371 12.85 -0.46 3.68
C GLY A 371 13.85 -0.12 2.59
N GLU A 372 14.52 1.04 2.61
CA GLU A 372 15.55 1.31 1.62
C GLU A 372 16.83 0.51 1.89
N ALA A 373 17.16 0.25 3.16
CA ALA A 373 18.29 -0.62 3.51
C ALA A 373 18.07 -2.06 3.02
N LEU A 374 16.86 -2.60 3.24
CA LEU A 374 16.45 -3.92 2.75
C LEU A 374 16.26 -3.91 1.22
N GLY A 375 15.66 -2.86 0.68
CA GLY A 375 15.40 -2.66 -0.73
C GLY A 375 16.67 -2.61 -1.59
N LYS A 376 17.75 -2.06 -1.06
CA LYS A 376 19.07 -2.09 -1.74
C LYS A 376 19.51 -3.52 -2.03
N LYS A 377 19.38 -4.41 -1.04
CA LYS A 377 19.71 -5.84 -1.23
C LYS A 377 18.74 -6.56 -2.16
N TYR A 378 17.46 -6.14 -2.15
CA TYR A 378 16.44 -6.68 -3.03
C TYR A 378 16.75 -6.37 -4.50
N VAL A 379 17.03 -5.12 -4.85
CA VAL A 379 17.28 -4.74 -6.24
C VAL A 379 18.59 -5.31 -6.78
N GLU A 380 19.63 -5.41 -5.95
CA GLU A 380 20.89 -6.07 -6.30
C GLU A 380 20.68 -7.52 -6.79
N LYS A 381 19.67 -8.21 -6.26
CA LYS A 381 19.41 -9.63 -6.52
C LYS A 381 18.28 -9.89 -7.52
N TYR A 382 17.24 -9.07 -7.52
CA TYR A 382 15.96 -9.39 -8.18
C TYR A 382 15.50 -8.37 -9.23
N PHE A 383 16.24 -7.28 -9.45
CA PHE A 383 15.84 -6.29 -10.44
C PHE A 383 16.89 -6.09 -11.54
N PRO A 384 16.68 -6.71 -12.72
CA PRO A 384 17.66 -6.63 -13.82
C PRO A 384 17.60 -5.27 -14.52
N PRO A 385 18.75 -4.73 -14.99
CA PRO A 385 18.82 -3.46 -15.72
C PRO A 385 17.93 -3.37 -16.95
N GLU A 386 17.71 -4.49 -17.65
CA GLU A 386 16.86 -4.57 -18.85
C GLU A 386 15.39 -4.23 -18.55
N ALA A 387 14.90 -4.62 -17.36
CA ALA A 387 13.56 -4.28 -16.92
C ALA A 387 13.39 -2.76 -16.78
N LYS A 388 14.39 -2.06 -16.21
CA LYS A 388 14.38 -0.60 -16.07
C LYS A 388 14.34 0.09 -17.44
N ALA A 389 15.17 -0.35 -18.38
CA ALA A 389 15.24 0.24 -19.73
C ALA A 389 13.91 0.07 -20.49
N ARG A 390 13.30 -1.12 -20.45
CA ARG A 390 12.03 -1.40 -21.12
C ARG A 390 10.89 -0.59 -20.49
N MET A 391 10.87 -0.44 -19.18
CA MET A 391 9.90 0.41 -18.47
C MET A 391 10.03 1.88 -18.88
N GLN A 392 11.25 2.40 -18.98
CA GLN A 392 11.48 3.78 -19.45
C GLN A 392 10.91 4.00 -20.86
N GLU A 393 11.04 3.04 -21.74
CA GLU A 393 10.43 3.10 -23.07
C GLU A 393 8.90 3.12 -23.01
N MET A 394 8.31 2.22 -22.22
CA MET A 394 6.85 2.16 -22.06
C MET A 394 6.29 3.46 -21.48
N VAL A 395 6.90 4.01 -20.44
CA VAL A 395 6.47 5.29 -19.83
C VAL A 395 6.49 6.41 -20.88
N ARG A 396 7.56 6.53 -21.69
CA ARG A 396 7.61 7.52 -22.78
C ARG A 396 6.48 7.32 -23.79
N ASN A 397 6.21 6.08 -24.19
CA ASN A 397 5.14 5.78 -25.16
C ASN A 397 3.76 6.12 -24.59
N LEU A 398 3.51 5.88 -23.31
CA LEU A 398 2.24 6.22 -22.66
C LEU A 398 2.07 7.74 -22.49
N LEU A 399 3.13 8.47 -22.12
CA LEU A 399 3.08 9.95 -22.08
C LEU A 399 2.77 10.55 -23.46
N MET A 400 3.36 9.98 -24.52
CA MET A 400 3.04 10.40 -25.89
C MET A 400 1.60 10.07 -26.28
N ALA A 401 1.09 8.90 -25.89
CA ALA A 401 -0.28 8.51 -26.16
C ALA A 401 -1.27 9.40 -25.41
N MET A 402 -1.01 9.72 -24.14
CA MET A 402 -1.83 10.65 -23.34
C MET A 402 -1.84 12.05 -23.97
N ARG A 403 -0.66 12.55 -24.40
CA ARG A 403 -0.55 13.80 -25.12
C ARG A 403 -1.45 13.82 -26.36
N ASP A 404 -1.32 12.81 -27.21
CA ASP A 404 -2.04 12.74 -28.49
C ASP A 404 -3.54 12.62 -28.22
N ASP A 405 -3.95 11.87 -27.19
CA ASP A 405 -5.35 11.72 -26.80
C ASP A 405 -5.97 13.06 -26.34
N ILE A 406 -5.30 13.79 -25.43
CA ILE A 406 -5.77 15.12 -24.96
C ILE A 406 -5.91 16.10 -26.13
N LEU A 407 -4.97 16.12 -27.07
CA LEU A 407 -5.00 17.03 -28.22
C LEU A 407 -6.24 16.79 -29.12
N THR A 408 -6.77 15.57 -29.13
CA THR A 408 -7.97 15.23 -29.92
C THR A 408 -9.29 15.52 -29.21
N ARG A 409 -9.28 15.89 -27.93
CA ARG A 409 -10.52 16.13 -27.16
C ARG A 409 -11.27 17.35 -27.66
N PRO A 410 -12.49 17.22 -28.19
CA PRO A 410 -13.25 18.35 -28.75
C PRO A 410 -13.83 19.27 -27.68
N TRP A 411 -13.94 18.79 -26.43
CA TRP A 411 -14.50 19.55 -25.33
C TRP A 411 -13.47 20.47 -24.64
N MET A 412 -12.17 20.27 -24.87
CA MET A 412 -11.10 21.10 -24.33
C MET A 412 -10.75 22.22 -25.31
N SER A 413 -10.63 23.43 -24.80
CA SER A 413 -10.11 24.59 -25.53
C SER A 413 -8.60 24.47 -25.81
N ASP A 414 -8.10 25.18 -26.80
CA ASP A 414 -6.67 25.19 -27.12
C ASP A 414 -5.83 25.69 -25.95
N GLU A 415 -6.34 26.69 -25.20
CA GLU A 415 -5.67 27.24 -24.01
C GLU A 415 -5.48 26.15 -22.93
N THR A 416 -6.52 25.36 -22.59
CA THR A 416 -6.42 24.27 -21.61
C THR A 416 -5.52 23.14 -22.13
N LYS A 417 -5.59 22.82 -23.44
CA LYS A 417 -4.69 21.85 -24.07
C LYS A 417 -3.23 22.26 -23.96
N GLU A 418 -2.89 23.53 -24.19
CA GLU A 418 -1.52 24.05 -24.07
C GLU A 418 -0.99 23.84 -22.64
N ARG A 419 -1.80 24.16 -21.62
CA ARG A 419 -1.44 23.98 -20.21
C ARG A 419 -1.31 22.48 -19.85
N ALA A 420 -2.17 21.61 -20.37
CA ALA A 420 -2.05 20.17 -20.22
C ALA A 420 -0.75 19.63 -20.86
N MET A 421 -0.37 20.16 -22.04
CA MET A 421 0.91 19.81 -22.69
C MET A 421 2.10 20.23 -21.85
N ALA A 422 2.07 21.40 -21.23
CA ALA A 422 3.12 21.83 -20.28
C ALA A 422 3.22 20.85 -19.09
N LYS A 423 2.09 20.36 -18.58
CA LYS A 423 2.07 19.39 -17.50
C LYS A 423 2.64 18.04 -17.94
N ILE A 424 2.28 17.52 -19.10
CA ILE A 424 2.85 16.28 -19.66
C ILE A 424 4.36 16.41 -19.86
N ALA A 425 4.83 17.56 -20.34
CA ALA A 425 6.26 17.78 -20.57
C ALA A 425 7.11 17.81 -19.30
N THR A 426 6.51 18.06 -18.14
CA THR A 426 7.20 18.12 -16.84
C THR A 426 7.03 16.87 -15.99
N PHE A 427 6.34 15.82 -16.48
CA PHE A 427 6.27 14.54 -15.79
C PHE A 427 7.66 13.97 -15.53
N ASN A 428 7.90 13.58 -14.28
CA ASN A 428 9.17 13.01 -13.84
C ASN A 428 9.00 11.52 -13.48
N PRO A 429 9.38 10.56 -14.35
CA PRO A 429 9.26 9.14 -14.04
C PRO A 429 10.43 8.64 -13.19
N LYS A 430 10.13 7.99 -12.08
CA LYS A 430 11.05 7.26 -11.20
C LYS A 430 10.81 5.75 -11.33
N ILE A 431 11.85 4.98 -11.66
CA ILE A 431 11.72 3.56 -11.99
C ILE A 431 12.72 2.72 -11.23
N GLY A 432 12.22 1.75 -10.49
CA GLY A 432 12.98 0.70 -9.81
C GLY A 432 13.38 1.05 -8.38
N TYR A 433 14.27 2.02 -8.20
CA TYR A 433 14.85 2.36 -6.90
C TYR A 433 15.47 3.78 -6.91
N PRO A 434 15.67 4.41 -5.71
CA PRO A 434 16.26 5.73 -5.60
C PRO A 434 17.75 5.73 -5.98
N ASP A 435 18.22 6.82 -6.58
CA ASP A 435 19.64 7.00 -6.94
C ASP A 435 20.53 7.17 -5.70
N LYS A 436 19.96 7.77 -4.62
CA LYS A 436 20.63 7.94 -3.33
C LYS A 436 19.85 7.20 -2.25
N TRP A 437 20.53 6.27 -1.58
CA TRP A 437 19.96 5.49 -0.49
C TRP A 437 19.96 6.26 0.82
N LYS A 438 18.92 6.05 1.63
CA LYS A 438 18.80 6.58 2.99
C LYS A 438 19.85 5.97 3.91
N ASP A 439 20.44 6.79 4.78
CA ASP A 439 21.43 6.34 5.77
C ASP A 439 20.75 5.99 7.10
N TYR A 440 20.76 4.71 7.44
CA TYR A 440 20.20 4.17 8.69
C TYR A 440 21.26 3.96 9.78
N SER A 441 22.51 4.36 9.57
CA SER A 441 23.62 4.07 10.50
C SER A 441 23.43 4.64 11.91
N LYS A 442 22.55 5.65 12.05
CA LYS A 442 22.22 6.31 13.32
C LYS A 442 21.14 5.58 14.13
N VAL A 443 20.44 4.61 13.55
CA VAL A 443 19.35 3.90 14.24
C VAL A 443 19.92 2.93 15.27
N ASP A 444 19.48 3.03 16.53
CA ASP A 444 19.92 2.12 17.60
C ASP A 444 19.19 0.77 17.50
N ILE A 445 19.67 -0.09 16.64
CA ILE A 445 19.14 -1.45 16.47
C ILE A 445 19.89 -2.42 17.34
N ARG A 446 19.16 -3.06 18.28
CA ARG A 446 19.66 -4.06 19.22
C ARG A 446 18.95 -5.39 19.05
N ARG A 447 19.72 -6.45 18.83
CA ARG A 447 19.24 -7.81 18.54
C ARG A 447 18.45 -8.45 19.68
N ASP A 448 18.63 -8.01 20.89
CA ASP A 448 18.13 -8.63 22.13
C ASP A 448 16.89 -7.93 22.73
N VAL A 449 16.46 -6.80 22.21
CA VAL A 449 15.33 -6.00 22.74
C VAL A 449 14.45 -5.46 21.62
N PHE A 450 13.44 -6.24 21.24
CA PHE A 450 12.61 -5.91 20.07
C PHE A 450 11.76 -4.65 20.27
N PHE A 451 11.16 -4.46 21.44
CA PHE A 451 10.29 -3.30 21.70
C PHE A 451 11.07 -1.98 21.51
N GLU A 452 12.22 -1.84 22.15
CA GLU A 452 13.05 -0.64 22.06
C GLU A 452 13.60 -0.44 20.65
N THR A 453 14.00 -1.52 19.99
CA THR A 453 14.45 -1.50 18.59
C THR A 453 13.32 -1.06 17.63
N ASN A 454 12.09 -1.52 17.84
CA ASN A 454 10.93 -1.07 17.08
C ASN A 454 10.69 0.43 17.30
N LEU A 455 10.69 0.91 18.56
CA LEU A 455 10.51 2.33 18.85
C LEU A 455 11.65 3.21 18.28
N ALA A 456 12.91 2.78 18.36
CA ALA A 456 14.03 3.51 17.78
C ALA A 456 13.91 3.62 16.24
N SER A 457 13.38 2.58 15.59
CA SER A 457 13.14 2.60 14.15
C SER A 457 12.00 3.56 13.76
N ARG A 458 10.92 3.58 14.56
CA ARG A 458 9.82 4.56 14.39
C ARG A 458 10.32 5.99 14.60
N GLN A 459 11.11 6.22 15.64
CA GLN A 459 11.70 7.51 15.92
C GLN A 459 12.55 8.00 14.75
N PHE A 460 13.37 7.13 14.18
CA PHE A 460 14.16 7.48 13.00
C PHE A 460 13.27 7.92 11.81
N VAL A 461 12.14 7.25 11.58
CA VAL A 461 11.20 7.64 10.50
C VAL A 461 10.62 9.03 10.75
N VAL A 462 10.24 9.33 12.01
CA VAL A 462 9.71 10.66 12.38
C VAL A 462 10.80 11.74 12.28
N GLU A 463 12.01 11.46 12.72
CA GLU A 463 13.13 12.40 12.63
C GLU A 463 13.54 12.69 11.18
N ASP A 464 13.61 11.65 10.32
CA ASP A 464 13.93 11.79 8.90
C ASP A 464 12.88 12.63 8.15
N ASP A 465 11.60 12.48 8.50
CA ASP A 465 10.51 13.29 7.97
C ASP A 465 10.62 14.74 8.48
N ARG A 466 10.68 14.94 9.78
CA ARG A 466 10.78 16.25 10.44
C ARG A 466 11.99 17.06 9.95
N GLU A 467 13.13 16.40 9.72
CA GLU A 467 14.34 17.06 9.22
C GLU A 467 14.17 17.73 7.85
N THR A 468 13.11 17.43 7.13
CA THR A 468 12.81 18.09 5.85
C THR A 468 12.07 19.41 6.01
N ILE A 469 11.38 19.63 7.12
CA ILE A 469 10.58 20.83 7.39
C ILE A 469 11.45 22.10 7.33
N GLY A 470 10.95 23.09 6.62
CA GLY A 470 11.65 24.36 6.40
C GLY A 470 12.78 24.31 5.36
N LYS A 471 12.98 23.16 4.72
CA LYS A 471 14.00 22.96 3.69
C LYS A 471 13.41 22.92 2.28
N PRO A 472 14.22 23.13 1.24
CA PRO A 472 13.83 22.83 -0.13
C PRO A 472 13.46 21.35 -0.29
N VAL A 473 12.47 21.09 -1.14
CA VAL A 473 12.03 19.73 -1.45
C VAL A 473 13.14 18.90 -2.09
N ASP A 474 13.45 17.75 -1.50
CA ASP A 474 14.35 16.77 -2.10
C ASP A 474 13.58 15.85 -3.06
N ARG A 475 13.67 16.14 -4.36
CA ARG A 475 13.05 15.35 -5.43
C ARG A 475 13.63 13.94 -5.57
N GLY A 476 14.73 13.63 -4.88
CA GLY A 476 15.34 12.28 -4.85
C GLY A 476 14.61 11.29 -3.92
N ARG A 477 13.80 11.78 -2.97
CA ARG A 477 13.07 10.93 -2.00
C ARG A 477 11.96 10.14 -2.68
N TRP A 478 11.73 8.93 -2.18
CA TRP A 478 10.67 8.03 -2.64
C TRP A 478 9.65 7.81 -1.52
N GLY A 479 8.36 7.76 -1.87
CA GLY A 479 7.27 7.45 -0.95
C GLY A 479 7.04 5.96 -0.73
N MET A 480 7.66 5.10 -1.57
CA MET A 480 7.56 3.64 -1.46
C MET A 480 8.94 3.00 -1.50
N THR A 481 9.10 1.88 -0.80
CA THR A 481 10.33 1.09 -0.80
C THR A 481 10.48 0.29 -2.09
N PRO A 482 11.70 -0.04 -2.55
CA PRO A 482 11.90 -0.78 -3.79
C PRO A 482 11.18 -2.13 -3.88
N PRO A 483 10.99 -2.94 -2.81
CA PRO A 483 10.23 -4.19 -2.89
C PRO A 483 8.71 -4.01 -3.00
N THR A 484 8.19 -2.79 -2.86
CA THR A 484 6.75 -2.54 -2.88
C THR A 484 6.13 -2.91 -4.21
N SER A 485 5.09 -3.78 -4.19
CA SER A 485 4.32 -4.16 -5.37
C SER A 485 3.16 -3.19 -5.61
N ASN A 486 3.48 -1.92 -5.78
CA ASN A 486 2.56 -0.83 -6.08
C ASN A 486 3.28 0.29 -6.83
N ALA A 487 2.53 1.34 -7.25
CA ALA A 487 3.00 2.55 -7.89
C ALA A 487 2.26 3.76 -7.31
N TYR A 488 2.69 4.98 -7.62
CA TYR A 488 1.97 6.19 -7.24
C TYR A 488 2.30 7.37 -8.15
N TYR A 489 1.37 8.33 -8.20
CA TYR A 489 1.59 9.67 -8.71
C TYR A 489 1.66 10.69 -7.56
N ASN A 490 2.58 11.65 -7.63
CA ASN A 490 2.68 12.78 -6.72
C ASN A 490 2.38 14.08 -7.47
N PRO A 491 1.24 14.76 -7.20
CA PRO A 491 0.84 15.96 -7.94
C PRO A 491 1.75 17.18 -7.69
N LEU A 492 2.31 17.30 -6.50
CA LEU A 492 3.20 18.41 -6.12
C LEU A 492 4.57 18.33 -6.79
N LEU A 493 5.02 17.14 -7.14
CA LEU A 493 6.26 16.90 -7.87
C LEU A 493 6.04 16.62 -9.35
N ASN A 494 4.78 16.43 -9.75
CA ASN A 494 4.38 15.94 -11.07
C ASN A 494 5.20 14.70 -11.47
N GLU A 495 5.26 13.71 -10.57
CA GLU A 495 6.07 12.50 -10.75
C GLU A 495 5.27 11.22 -10.63
N VAL A 496 5.64 10.24 -11.44
CA VAL A 496 5.14 8.87 -11.37
C VAL A 496 6.24 7.93 -10.91
N VAL A 497 5.93 7.06 -9.96
CA VAL A 497 6.94 6.21 -9.30
C VAL A 497 6.56 4.74 -9.39
N PHE A 498 7.47 3.93 -9.92
CA PHE A 498 7.31 2.48 -10.13
C PHE A 498 8.44 1.73 -9.42
N PRO A 499 8.26 1.30 -8.16
CA PRO A 499 9.23 0.48 -7.44
C PRO A 499 9.56 -0.84 -8.17
N ALA A 500 10.73 -1.42 -7.91
CA ALA A 500 11.16 -2.67 -8.52
C ALA A 500 10.18 -3.83 -8.26
N GLY A 501 9.47 -3.81 -7.12
CA GLY A 501 8.54 -4.86 -6.71
C GLY A 501 7.31 -5.01 -7.61
N ILE A 502 6.81 -3.90 -8.23
CA ILE A 502 5.71 -4.02 -9.19
C ILE A 502 6.18 -4.43 -10.58
N LEU A 503 7.47 -4.25 -10.89
CA LEU A 503 8.06 -4.56 -12.19
C LEU A 503 8.44 -6.05 -12.29
N GLN A 504 7.58 -6.91 -11.78
CA GLN A 504 7.68 -8.36 -11.70
C GLN A 504 6.40 -9.03 -12.22
N PRO A 505 6.45 -10.32 -12.61
CA PRO A 505 5.21 -11.05 -12.93
C PRO A 505 4.19 -10.99 -11.76
N PRO A 506 2.87 -10.86 -12.03
CA PRO A 506 2.22 -10.85 -13.35
C PRO A 506 2.08 -9.46 -13.98
N ALA A 507 2.56 -8.39 -13.34
CA ALA A 507 2.43 -7.03 -13.88
C ALA A 507 3.33 -6.82 -15.10
N PHE A 508 4.57 -7.32 -15.03
CA PHE A 508 5.58 -7.16 -16.08
C PHE A 508 6.39 -8.43 -16.30
N TYR A 509 6.58 -8.80 -17.56
CA TYR A 509 7.45 -9.90 -17.98
C TYR A 509 8.43 -9.40 -19.03
N VAL A 510 9.73 -9.59 -18.82
CA VAL A 510 10.75 -9.23 -19.78
C VAL A 510 10.52 -9.95 -21.13
N SER A 511 10.03 -11.20 -21.08
CA SER A 511 9.84 -12.08 -22.26
C SER A 511 8.41 -12.11 -22.81
N ALA A 512 7.43 -11.40 -22.19
CA ALA A 512 6.07 -11.39 -22.70
C ALA A 512 5.93 -10.51 -23.96
N THR A 513 4.81 -10.70 -24.68
CA THR A 513 4.46 -9.84 -25.80
C THR A 513 4.15 -8.41 -25.35
N ASP A 514 4.31 -7.44 -26.24
CA ASP A 514 3.94 -6.06 -25.95
C ASP A 514 2.44 -5.94 -25.61
N ALA A 515 1.56 -6.69 -26.29
CA ALA A 515 0.14 -6.70 -25.96
C ALA A 515 -0.11 -7.00 -24.47
N VAL A 516 0.56 -8.02 -23.93
CA VAL A 516 0.42 -8.41 -22.53
C VAL A 516 1.02 -7.37 -21.58
N ASN A 517 2.25 -6.89 -21.85
CA ASN A 517 2.88 -5.90 -20.99
C ASN A 517 2.15 -4.56 -20.99
N TYR A 518 1.66 -4.09 -22.17
CA TYR A 518 0.81 -2.89 -22.21
C TYR A 518 -0.56 -3.14 -21.55
N GLY A 519 -1.12 -4.34 -21.63
CA GLY A 519 -2.38 -4.69 -20.99
C GLY A 519 -2.30 -4.82 -19.46
N ALA A 520 -1.12 -5.12 -18.91
CA ALA A 520 -0.90 -5.23 -17.46
C ALA A 520 -0.20 -3.98 -16.92
N ILE A 521 1.14 -3.95 -16.92
CA ILE A 521 1.90 -2.81 -16.37
C ILE A 521 1.66 -1.52 -17.15
N GLY A 522 1.39 -1.60 -18.47
CA GLY A 522 1.07 -0.42 -19.27
C GLY A 522 -0.20 0.28 -18.79
N VAL A 523 -1.25 -0.48 -18.45
CA VAL A 523 -2.46 0.11 -17.85
C VAL A 523 -2.15 0.73 -16.48
N VAL A 524 -1.27 0.12 -15.66
CA VAL A 524 -0.83 0.73 -14.39
C VAL A 524 -0.08 2.04 -14.65
N ILE A 525 0.84 2.07 -15.62
CA ILE A 525 1.56 3.30 -15.98
C ILE A 525 0.57 4.39 -16.44
N GLY A 526 -0.36 4.04 -17.32
CA GLY A 526 -1.40 4.95 -17.79
C GLY A 526 -2.30 5.45 -16.66
N HIS A 527 -2.62 4.60 -15.69
CA HIS A 527 -3.35 4.94 -14.48
C HIS A 527 -2.62 6.00 -13.67
N GLU A 528 -1.33 5.80 -13.36
CA GLU A 528 -0.55 6.79 -12.62
C GLU A 528 -0.39 8.11 -13.39
N ILE A 529 -0.24 8.06 -14.72
CA ILE A 529 -0.22 9.28 -15.55
C ILE A 529 -1.59 9.98 -15.50
N SER A 530 -2.69 9.22 -15.52
CA SER A 530 -4.05 9.77 -15.47
C SER A 530 -4.37 10.45 -14.15
N HIS A 531 -3.70 10.06 -13.03
CA HIS A 531 -3.80 10.80 -11.77
C HIS A 531 -3.30 12.25 -11.87
N GLY A 532 -2.45 12.57 -12.82
CA GLY A 532 -2.12 13.98 -13.14
C GLY A 532 -3.31 14.80 -13.62
N PHE A 533 -4.39 14.14 -14.04
CA PHE A 533 -5.56 14.74 -14.69
C PHE A 533 -6.88 14.23 -14.09
N ASP A 534 -6.87 13.54 -12.95
CA ASP A 534 -8.07 13.13 -12.23
C ASP A 534 -8.68 14.29 -11.41
N ASP A 535 -9.68 14.01 -10.56
CA ASP A 535 -10.38 15.00 -9.74
C ASP A 535 -9.47 15.74 -8.74
N GLN A 536 -8.36 15.15 -8.34
CA GLN A 536 -7.36 15.77 -7.47
C GLN A 536 -6.19 16.35 -8.27
N GLY A 537 -5.54 15.54 -9.10
CA GLY A 537 -4.38 15.99 -9.88
C GLY A 537 -4.67 17.13 -10.84
N ALA A 538 -5.91 17.21 -11.35
CA ALA A 538 -6.37 18.32 -12.19
C ALA A 538 -6.36 19.68 -11.48
N GLN A 539 -6.29 19.73 -10.15
CA GLN A 539 -6.20 20.97 -9.38
C GLN A 539 -4.76 21.50 -9.32
N PHE A 540 -3.75 20.71 -9.69
CA PHE A 540 -2.35 21.09 -9.66
C PHE A 540 -1.81 21.41 -11.07
N ASP A 541 -1.14 22.55 -11.19
CA ASP A 541 -0.52 22.94 -12.46
C ASP A 541 0.78 22.17 -12.76
N TYR A 542 1.43 22.48 -13.89
CA TYR A 542 2.66 21.83 -14.34
C TYR A 542 3.88 22.05 -13.42
N LEU A 543 3.81 22.98 -12.49
CA LEU A 543 4.82 23.22 -11.44
C LEU A 543 4.46 22.55 -10.12
N GLY A 544 3.32 21.85 -10.03
CA GLY A 544 2.82 21.23 -8.82
C GLY A 544 2.10 22.20 -7.86
N ARG A 545 1.68 23.37 -8.29
CA ARG A 545 0.97 24.35 -7.48
C ARG A 545 -0.53 24.08 -7.51
N LEU A 546 -1.17 24.06 -6.34
CA LEU A 546 -2.62 24.01 -6.22
C LEU A 546 -3.23 25.33 -6.72
N ARG A 547 -3.76 25.30 -7.92
CA ARG A 547 -4.47 26.43 -8.52
C ARG A 547 -5.29 26.02 -9.74
N ASN A 548 -6.38 26.72 -10.02
CA ASN A 548 -7.11 26.54 -11.26
C ASN A 548 -6.25 26.94 -12.48
N TRP A 549 -6.04 26.01 -13.40
CA TRP A 549 -5.34 26.18 -14.66
C TRP A 549 -6.23 25.90 -15.89
N TRP A 550 -7.51 25.62 -15.65
CA TRP A 550 -8.53 25.36 -16.67
C TRP A 550 -9.20 26.66 -17.11
N SER A 551 -9.78 26.69 -18.34
CA SER A 551 -10.85 27.64 -18.63
C SER A 551 -12.11 27.25 -17.85
N ASP A 552 -12.96 28.22 -17.52
CA ASP A 552 -14.19 27.96 -16.75
C ASP A 552 -15.10 26.92 -17.41
N ASN A 553 -15.23 26.99 -18.76
CA ASN A 553 -16.02 26.05 -19.51
C ASN A 553 -15.43 24.63 -19.48
N ASP A 554 -14.13 24.51 -19.62
CA ASP A 554 -13.48 23.19 -19.64
C ASP A 554 -13.50 22.54 -18.27
N LEU A 555 -13.31 23.33 -17.20
CA LEU A 555 -13.44 22.83 -15.83
C LEU A 555 -14.86 22.29 -15.58
N LYS A 556 -15.89 23.02 -16.04
CA LYS A 556 -17.28 22.54 -15.96
C LYS A 556 -17.49 21.24 -16.73
N GLN A 557 -17.00 21.16 -17.97
CA GLN A 557 -17.06 19.95 -18.79
C GLN A 557 -16.33 18.76 -18.13
N PHE A 558 -15.16 19.01 -17.49
CA PHE A 558 -14.44 18.01 -16.75
C PHE A 558 -15.26 17.47 -15.56
N HIS A 559 -15.86 18.38 -14.77
CA HIS A 559 -16.72 17.98 -13.64
C HIS A 559 -17.94 17.17 -14.07
N GLU A 560 -18.59 17.55 -15.19
CA GLU A 560 -19.73 16.79 -15.75
C GLU A 560 -19.32 15.38 -16.16
N ARG A 561 -18.14 15.22 -16.77
CA ARG A 561 -17.57 13.91 -17.14
C ARG A 561 -17.18 13.08 -15.93
N GLY A 562 -16.58 13.71 -14.92
CA GLY A 562 -16.30 13.08 -13.62
C GLY A 562 -17.59 12.61 -12.93
N ALA A 563 -18.65 13.41 -12.97
CA ALA A 563 -19.95 13.02 -12.41
C ALA A 563 -20.56 11.80 -13.11
N CYS A 564 -20.33 11.63 -14.43
CA CYS A 564 -20.71 10.40 -15.14
C CYS A 564 -20.01 9.18 -14.54
N VAL A 565 -18.70 9.26 -14.34
CA VAL A 565 -17.89 8.17 -13.74
C VAL A 565 -18.36 7.88 -12.31
N ALA A 566 -18.51 8.91 -11.47
CA ALA A 566 -18.99 8.73 -10.10
C ALA A 566 -20.37 8.04 -10.07
N SER A 567 -21.33 8.50 -10.90
CA SER A 567 -22.66 7.87 -11.01
C SER A 567 -22.60 6.42 -11.47
N GLN A 568 -21.66 6.06 -12.35
CA GLN A 568 -21.47 4.66 -12.74
C GLN A 568 -21.10 3.82 -11.53
N PHE A 569 -20.15 4.27 -10.71
CA PHE A 569 -19.65 3.51 -9.55
C PHE A 569 -20.63 3.49 -8.38
N ASP A 570 -21.47 4.51 -8.19
CA ASP A 570 -22.59 4.49 -7.23
C ASP A 570 -23.57 3.32 -7.48
N ASN A 571 -23.62 2.81 -8.71
CA ASN A 571 -24.47 1.68 -9.09
C ASN A 571 -23.78 0.31 -8.99
N TYR A 572 -22.57 0.24 -8.45
CA TYR A 572 -21.85 -1.01 -8.23
C TYR A 572 -21.96 -1.48 -6.78
N PHE A 573 -22.80 -2.50 -6.58
CA PHE A 573 -23.07 -3.08 -5.26
C PHE A 573 -22.10 -4.22 -4.96
N ILE A 574 -21.68 -4.33 -3.71
CA ILE A 574 -20.92 -5.47 -3.18
C ILE A 574 -21.85 -6.50 -2.51
N GLU A 575 -22.93 -6.02 -1.89
CA GLU A 575 -24.03 -6.80 -1.31
C GLU A 575 -25.30 -5.91 -1.26
N PRO A 576 -26.49 -6.49 -1.01
CA PRO A 576 -27.73 -5.71 -0.94
C PRO A 576 -27.61 -4.53 0.05
N GLY A 577 -27.83 -3.31 -0.44
CA GLY A 577 -27.76 -2.08 0.35
C GLY A 577 -26.36 -1.53 0.60
N ILE A 578 -25.30 -2.19 0.17
CA ILE A 578 -23.92 -1.70 0.28
C ILE A 578 -23.29 -1.58 -1.10
N HIS A 579 -22.93 -0.37 -1.47
CA HIS A 579 -22.35 -0.04 -2.78
C HIS A 579 -21.16 0.91 -2.62
N HIS A 580 -20.41 1.13 -3.69
CA HIS A 580 -19.35 2.12 -3.71
C HIS A 580 -19.92 3.54 -3.54
N ASN A 581 -19.16 4.41 -2.91
CA ASN A 581 -19.39 5.84 -2.99
C ASN A 581 -18.61 6.34 -4.21
N GLY A 582 -19.31 6.69 -5.28
CA GLY A 582 -18.71 7.09 -6.55
C GLY A 582 -17.80 8.31 -6.42
N LYS A 583 -18.09 9.24 -5.50
CA LYS A 583 -17.20 10.38 -5.23
C LYS A 583 -15.93 9.97 -4.51
N LEU A 584 -15.99 9.02 -3.57
CA LEU A 584 -14.81 8.50 -2.88
C LEU A 584 -13.86 7.81 -3.87
N VAL A 585 -14.41 7.04 -4.81
CA VAL A 585 -13.59 6.26 -5.76
C VAL A 585 -13.36 6.97 -7.10
N LEU A 586 -13.67 8.25 -7.22
CA LEU A 586 -13.68 8.96 -8.51
C LEU A 586 -12.29 9.00 -9.15
N GLY A 587 -11.26 9.44 -8.45
CA GLY A 587 -9.90 9.55 -8.99
C GLY A 587 -9.36 8.22 -9.47
N GLU A 588 -9.52 7.17 -8.64
CA GLU A 588 -9.10 5.82 -9.01
C GLU A 588 -9.85 5.27 -10.23
N SER A 589 -11.14 5.62 -10.35
CA SER A 589 -11.96 5.21 -11.48
C SER A 589 -11.60 5.95 -12.78
N ILE A 590 -11.27 7.25 -12.69
CA ILE A 590 -10.72 8.02 -13.80
C ILE A 590 -9.34 7.47 -14.19
N GLY A 591 -8.49 7.16 -13.19
CA GLY A 591 -7.19 6.54 -13.39
C GLY A 591 -7.27 5.22 -14.16
N ASP A 592 -8.18 4.32 -13.78
CA ASP A 592 -8.36 3.03 -14.47
C ASP A 592 -8.94 3.20 -15.89
N LEU A 593 -9.91 4.13 -16.08
CA LEU A 593 -10.50 4.41 -17.39
C LEU A 593 -9.47 5.02 -18.36
N GLY A 594 -8.81 6.09 -17.93
CA GLY A 594 -7.76 6.75 -18.71
C GLY A 594 -6.58 5.82 -18.95
N GLY A 595 -6.16 5.09 -17.91
CA GLY A 595 -5.07 4.13 -17.96
C GLY A 595 -5.30 3.03 -19.01
N ALA A 596 -6.46 2.40 -19.01
CA ALA A 596 -6.80 1.36 -19.97
C ALA A 596 -6.83 1.90 -21.42
N LYS A 597 -7.42 3.10 -21.63
CA LYS A 597 -7.49 3.73 -22.94
C LYS A 597 -6.10 4.15 -23.44
N VAL A 598 -5.36 4.91 -22.65
CA VAL A 598 -4.04 5.41 -23.03
C VAL A 598 -3.05 4.28 -23.27
N ALA A 599 -3.08 3.22 -22.44
CA ALA A 599 -2.24 2.05 -22.65
C ALA A 599 -2.57 1.30 -23.95
N PHE A 600 -3.85 1.19 -24.29
CA PHE A 600 -4.26 0.60 -25.56
C PHE A 600 -3.79 1.45 -26.75
N LEU A 601 -3.95 2.76 -26.71
CA LEU A 601 -3.45 3.68 -27.75
C LEU A 601 -1.90 3.60 -27.87
N ALA A 602 -1.19 3.58 -26.75
CA ALA A 602 0.27 3.42 -26.75
C ALA A 602 0.69 2.09 -27.36
N TYR A 603 -0.04 1.01 -27.05
CA TYR A 603 0.18 -0.31 -27.67
C TYR A 603 -0.02 -0.25 -29.18
N GLN A 604 -1.14 0.30 -29.66
CA GLN A 604 -1.39 0.41 -31.11
C GLN A 604 -0.29 1.23 -31.81
N LYS A 605 0.13 2.34 -31.19
CA LYS A 605 1.22 3.19 -31.72
C LYS A 605 2.55 2.44 -31.74
N SER A 606 2.83 1.58 -30.78
CA SER A 606 4.05 0.74 -30.76
C SER A 606 4.15 -0.24 -31.91
N LEU A 607 3.04 -0.52 -32.60
CA LEU A 607 2.95 -1.40 -33.76
C LEU A 607 3.09 -0.67 -35.11
N GLU A 608 3.09 0.65 -35.11
CA GLU A 608 3.23 1.43 -36.36
C GLU A 608 4.50 1.07 -37.11
N GLY A 609 4.37 0.76 -38.38
CA GLY A 609 5.49 0.32 -39.24
C GLY A 609 6.00 -1.09 -38.98
N LYS A 610 5.40 -1.84 -38.06
CA LYS A 610 5.75 -3.24 -37.76
C LYS A 610 4.68 -4.22 -38.28
N PRO A 611 5.07 -5.46 -38.60
CA PRO A 611 4.09 -6.50 -38.89
C PRO A 611 3.13 -6.71 -37.70
N ARG A 612 1.85 -6.92 -37.98
CA ARG A 612 0.89 -7.25 -36.94
C ARG A 612 1.33 -8.51 -36.18
N PRO A 613 1.37 -8.50 -34.84
CA PRO A 613 1.68 -9.68 -34.05
C PRO A 613 0.71 -10.83 -34.31
N ALA A 614 1.19 -12.07 -34.20
CA ALA A 614 0.38 -13.26 -34.37
C ALA A 614 -0.61 -13.45 -33.21
N ASN A 615 -1.70 -14.15 -33.49
CA ASN A 615 -2.56 -14.67 -32.43
C ASN A 615 -1.81 -15.71 -31.60
N ILE A 616 -1.96 -15.65 -30.27
CA ILE A 616 -1.36 -16.58 -29.33
C ILE A 616 -2.45 -17.23 -28.50
N ASP A 617 -2.40 -18.55 -28.33
CA ASP A 617 -3.37 -19.33 -27.55
C ASP A 617 -4.84 -19.13 -27.96
N GLY A 618 -5.06 -18.79 -29.24
CA GLY A 618 -6.38 -18.55 -29.81
C GLY A 618 -6.92 -17.13 -29.62
N PHE A 619 -6.13 -16.20 -29.06
CA PHE A 619 -6.51 -14.81 -28.84
C PHE A 619 -5.74 -13.85 -29.75
N THR A 620 -6.44 -12.83 -30.25
CA THR A 620 -5.81 -11.73 -30.98
C THR A 620 -4.96 -10.89 -30.03
N PRO A 621 -4.00 -10.10 -30.55
CA PRO A 621 -3.21 -9.22 -29.69
C PRO A 621 -4.05 -8.25 -28.84
N GLU A 622 -5.15 -7.74 -29.38
CA GLU A 622 -6.06 -6.86 -28.63
C GLU A 622 -6.78 -7.62 -27.51
N GLN A 623 -7.22 -8.85 -27.76
CA GLN A 623 -7.80 -9.71 -26.73
C GLN A 623 -6.77 -10.05 -25.64
N GLN A 624 -5.52 -10.32 -26.02
CA GLN A 624 -4.42 -10.55 -25.05
C GLN A 624 -4.20 -9.34 -24.15
N PHE A 625 -4.26 -8.12 -24.69
CA PHE A 625 -4.16 -6.87 -23.92
C PHE A 625 -5.23 -6.82 -22.81
N PHE A 626 -6.49 -6.99 -23.16
CA PHE A 626 -7.59 -6.91 -22.19
C PHE A 626 -7.58 -8.08 -21.20
N ILE A 627 -7.25 -9.30 -21.64
CA ILE A 627 -7.11 -10.46 -20.75
C ILE A 627 -6.00 -10.21 -19.72
N ALA A 628 -4.87 -9.63 -20.13
CA ALA A 628 -3.77 -9.30 -19.21
C ALA A 628 -4.23 -8.35 -18.10
N TRP A 629 -5.01 -7.30 -18.43
CA TRP A 629 -5.61 -6.42 -17.43
C TRP A 629 -6.58 -7.16 -16.50
N GLY A 630 -7.50 -7.95 -17.08
CA GLY A 630 -8.45 -8.75 -16.32
C GLY A 630 -7.76 -9.69 -15.33
N GLN A 631 -6.68 -10.37 -15.76
CA GLN A 631 -5.91 -11.28 -14.93
C GLN A 631 -5.07 -10.55 -13.87
N PHE A 632 -4.52 -9.39 -14.18
CA PHE A 632 -3.80 -8.56 -13.22
C PHE A 632 -4.71 -8.06 -12.07
N ARG A 633 -5.96 -7.72 -12.36
CA ARG A 633 -6.98 -7.24 -11.39
C ARG A 633 -7.94 -8.35 -10.93
N GLY A 634 -7.49 -9.61 -10.91
CA GLY A 634 -8.33 -10.78 -10.65
C GLY A 634 -8.64 -11.08 -9.18
N ASP A 635 -8.57 -10.11 -8.27
CA ASP A 635 -8.68 -10.33 -6.83
C ASP A 635 -10.04 -10.94 -6.42
N ALA A 636 -9.99 -12.05 -5.68
CA ALA A 636 -11.04 -12.46 -4.76
C ALA A 636 -10.83 -11.73 -3.43
N ILE A 637 -11.88 -11.16 -2.82
CA ILE A 637 -11.81 -10.33 -1.61
C ILE A 637 -12.85 -10.84 -0.61
N ARG A 638 -12.47 -10.99 0.68
CA ARG A 638 -13.42 -11.40 1.73
C ARG A 638 -14.53 -10.38 1.92
N PRO A 639 -15.76 -10.80 2.28
CA PRO A 639 -16.89 -9.88 2.46
C PRO A 639 -16.60 -8.74 3.46
N GLU A 640 -15.98 -9.06 4.60
CA GLU A 640 -15.59 -8.08 5.62
C GLU A 640 -14.66 -7.02 5.03
N GLN A 641 -13.65 -7.46 4.28
CA GLN A 641 -12.70 -6.56 3.63
C GLN A 641 -13.37 -5.72 2.53
N GLN A 642 -14.34 -6.28 1.79
CA GLN A 642 -15.09 -5.48 0.82
C GLN A 642 -15.89 -4.37 1.51
N ARG A 643 -16.56 -4.67 2.64
CA ARG A 643 -17.29 -3.68 3.44
C ARG A 643 -16.36 -2.59 3.99
N LEU A 644 -15.17 -2.99 4.47
CA LEU A 644 -14.16 -2.03 4.92
C LEU A 644 -13.70 -1.12 3.78
N MET A 645 -13.37 -1.70 2.63
CA MET A 645 -12.91 -0.94 1.45
C MET A 645 -13.93 0.09 0.98
N VAL A 646 -15.20 -0.27 0.79
CA VAL A 646 -16.19 0.69 0.30
C VAL A 646 -16.44 1.86 1.26
N GLN A 647 -16.06 1.71 2.52
CA GLN A 647 -16.15 2.77 3.53
C GLN A 647 -14.90 3.65 3.59
N THR A 648 -13.71 3.07 3.38
CA THR A 648 -12.45 3.74 3.74
C THR A 648 -11.46 3.90 2.60
N ASP A 649 -11.56 3.09 1.54
CA ASP A 649 -10.55 2.99 0.47
C ASP A 649 -11.03 3.76 -0.78
N PRO A 650 -10.22 4.66 -1.34
CA PRO A 650 -10.55 5.34 -2.60
C PRO A 650 -10.55 4.40 -3.81
N HIS A 651 -10.05 3.17 -3.66
CA HIS A 651 -10.04 2.19 -4.74
C HIS A 651 -11.36 1.38 -4.77
N PRO A 652 -12.01 1.26 -5.93
CA PRO A 652 -13.10 0.28 -6.10
C PRO A 652 -12.59 -1.14 -5.87
N ILE A 653 -13.47 -2.06 -5.49
CA ILE A 653 -13.08 -3.49 -5.45
C ILE A 653 -12.67 -3.96 -6.85
N ALA A 654 -11.73 -4.92 -6.90
CA ALA A 654 -11.03 -5.32 -8.12
C ALA A 654 -11.94 -5.68 -9.31
N LYS A 655 -13.08 -6.33 -9.05
CA LYS A 655 -14.07 -6.64 -10.10
C LYS A 655 -14.47 -5.39 -10.87
N TYR A 656 -14.77 -4.29 -10.19
CA TYR A 656 -15.26 -3.06 -10.80
C TYR A 656 -14.13 -2.19 -11.39
N ARG A 657 -12.87 -2.41 -10.96
CA ARG A 657 -11.70 -1.87 -11.65
C ARG A 657 -11.45 -2.52 -13.03
N VAL A 658 -12.09 -3.66 -13.30
CA VAL A 658 -12.10 -4.31 -14.64
C VAL A 658 -13.35 -3.91 -15.41
N ILE A 659 -14.52 -4.16 -14.85
CA ILE A 659 -15.81 -3.98 -15.55
C ILE A 659 -16.09 -2.50 -15.82
N GLY A 660 -15.83 -1.64 -14.83
CA GLY A 660 -16.11 -0.19 -14.92
C GLY A 660 -15.46 0.46 -16.12
N PRO A 661 -14.11 0.47 -16.22
CA PRO A 661 -13.44 1.08 -17.37
C PRO A 661 -13.74 0.37 -18.68
N LEU A 662 -13.65 -0.96 -18.75
CA LEU A 662 -13.78 -1.68 -20.03
C LEU A 662 -15.16 -1.58 -20.66
N SER A 663 -16.24 -1.42 -19.88
CA SER A 663 -17.58 -1.23 -20.39
C SER A 663 -17.78 0.10 -21.14
N ASN A 664 -16.86 1.08 -20.95
CA ASN A 664 -16.88 2.36 -21.66
C ASN A 664 -15.97 2.37 -22.92
N LEU A 665 -15.18 1.31 -23.17
CA LEU A 665 -14.19 1.28 -24.25
C LEU A 665 -14.70 0.58 -25.50
N PRO A 666 -14.92 1.29 -26.63
CA PRO A 666 -15.29 0.68 -27.91
C PRO A 666 -14.26 -0.35 -28.40
N GLU A 667 -12.98 -0.17 -28.07
CA GLU A 667 -11.90 -1.07 -28.42
C GLU A 667 -12.06 -2.45 -27.78
N PHE A 668 -12.50 -2.50 -26.52
CA PHE A 668 -12.86 -3.74 -25.84
C PHE A 668 -14.06 -4.43 -26.51
N GLN A 669 -15.12 -3.66 -26.76
CA GLN A 669 -16.32 -4.16 -27.42
C GLN A 669 -16.00 -4.76 -28.79
N LYS A 670 -15.15 -4.10 -29.57
CA LYS A 670 -14.68 -4.57 -30.88
C LYS A 670 -13.82 -5.84 -30.75
N ALA A 671 -12.90 -5.89 -29.78
CA ALA A 671 -11.98 -7.03 -29.60
C ALA A 671 -12.75 -8.33 -29.28
N PHE A 672 -13.79 -8.25 -28.47
CA PHE A 672 -14.62 -9.39 -28.09
C PHE A 672 -15.95 -9.52 -28.88
N GLN A 673 -16.19 -8.65 -29.87
CA GLN A 673 -17.38 -8.64 -30.71
C GLN A 673 -18.70 -8.57 -29.90
N CYS A 674 -18.68 -7.72 -28.83
CA CYS A 674 -19.81 -7.57 -27.93
C CYS A 674 -21.00 -6.92 -28.67
N ARG A 675 -22.19 -7.46 -28.43
CA ARG A 675 -23.45 -6.88 -28.97
C ARG A 675 -23.83 -5.63 -28.17
N PRO A 676 -24.55 -4.68 -28.77
CA PRO A 676 -24.96 -3.45 -28.09
C PRO A 676 -25.79 -3.65 -26.81
N ASP A 677 -26.48 -4.78 -26.68
CA ASP A 677 -27.31 -5.16 -25.54
C ASP A 677 -26.53 -5.96 -24.45
N SER A 678 -25.25 -6.20 -24.66
CA SER A 678 -24.42 -6.96 -23.70
C SER A 678 -24.17 -6.16 -22.44
N PRO A 679 -24.07 -6.78 -21.24
CA PRO A 679 -23.79 -6.10 -19.95
C PRO A 679 -22.51 -5.31 -19.93
N MET A 680 -21.48 -5.73 -20.69
CA MET A 680 -20.20 -5.04 -20.82
C MET A 680 -20.21 -3.92 -21.87
N VAL A 681 -21.39 -3.54 -22.41
CA VAL A 681 -21.56 -2.44 -23.36
C VAL A 681 -22.50 -1.42 -22.76
N ARG A 682 -21.99 -0.23 -22.45
CA ARG A 682 -22.84 0.86 -21.97
C ARG A 682 -23.60 1.50 -23.13
N PRO A 683 -24.88 1.86 -22.94
CA PRO A 683 -25.61 2.64 -23.91
C PRO A 683 -24.87 3.93 -24.28
N PRO A 684 -24.95 4.40 -25.54
CA PRO A 684 -24.17 5.58 -25.99
C PRO A 684 -24.35 6.84 -25.14
N ASP A 685 -25.54 7.06 -24.58
CA ASP A 685 -25.88 8.18 -23.69
C ASP A 685 -25.35 8.00 -22.27
N LYS A 686 -24.80 6.83 -21.94
CA LYS A 686 -24.23 6.48 -20.63
C LYS A 686 -22.75 6.15 -20.67
N ILE A 687 -22.11 6.25 -21.83
CA ILE A 687 -20.65 6.09 -21.92
C ILE A 687 -19.99 7.25 -21.18
N CYS A 688 -19.11 6.92 -20.23
CA CYS A 688 -18.31 7.91 -19.53
C CYS A 688 -16.94 8.01 -20.21
N GLU A 689 -16.66 9.16 -20.75
CA GLU A 689 -15.38 9.49 -21.38
C GLU A 689 -14.83 10.77 -20.76
N VAL A 690 -13.64 10.68 -20.17
CA VAL A 690 -12.91 11.84 -19.62
C VAL A 690 -11.79 12.22 -20.60
N TRP A 691 -10.96 11.26 -20.90
CA TRP A 691 -9.82 11.38 -21.82
C TRP A 691 -10.02 10.56 -23.09
#